data_993ca4aa890a68420aa6cfd36570f635
#
_entry.id   993ca4aa890a68420aa6cfd36570f635
#
_cell.length_a   1.000
_cell.length_b   1.000
_cell.length_c   1.000
_cell.angle_alpha   90.00
_cell.angle_beta   90.00
_cell.angle_gamma   90.00
#
_symmetry.space_group_name_H-M   'P 1'
#
loop_
_entity.id
_entity.type
_entity.pdbx_description
1 polymer ?
#
loop_
_entity_poly.entity_id
_entity_poly.type
_entity_poly.pdbx_seq_one_letter_code
_entity_poly.pdbx_strand_id
1 'polypeptide(L)'
;MEKQRLHYYEQLAELYPTIGKASTEIINLQSILYLPKGTEHFLSDIHGEFKAFSHVLRNGSGAVRKKIDDVFGHTLSTADKMSLATLIYYPQKKIELVRQTEDDIENWYKITLYRLIEVCKTVSSKYTRSKVRKALPEDYAYVIEELITEKQEVLNKEAYYEAIINTILELGQADNFIVALAELVQRLVIDHLHILGDVYDRGPSPDRIMDQLEQYHSFDIQWGNHDMVWMVAAAGQLACIASVIRTSIRYGNLDLIEDGYGINMVPLATFAMDAYRDDPCRQFILKDSTEEERSKKETLMNRKMHKAIAIIRFKLEGQLIHKWPEYGMENRCLLHRINYENKTVEIDGKTYDMLDTSFPTIDPEHPYDLTPEEQEVMNRLRTSFIHCEKLQRHVRLLLKRGSMYKVYNGNLLYHGCVPLNPDGTFKKVNVYGREYSGKALYDVLESYVRKAFFSLDEKEREKGRDIMWYIWTAPDSPLYGRSKMATFERYFLADKSMHHESKNAYYHLFDKEETADNILKEFGLTGDFVHIINGHVPVERIAGENPVKCNGKLILIDGGFSKTYRRKTGIAGYTLTYNSYGLTLSAHEPFDWSNEAVRDELDIVSHQEAVEYRDKRILVGDTDVGKRMMIRIEELKKLIQAYQDGEIAERDASSAYKW
;
A
#
# COMPACT_ATOMS: atom_id res chain seq x y z
N MET A 1 -3.11 -42.63 8.72
CA MET A 1 -3.93 -41.55 9.30
C MET A 1 -3.74 -41.44 10.82
N GLU A 2 -3.83 -42.51 11.58
CA GLU A 2 -3.70 -42.48 13.06
C GLU A 2 -2.29 -42.02 13.54
N LYS A 3 -1.20 -42.53 12.95
CA LYS A 3 0.16 -42.06 13.23
C LYS A 3 0.41 -40.59 12.90
N GLN A 4 -0.20 -40.06 11.84
CA GLN A 4 -0.09 -38.65 11.49
C GLN A 4 -0.88 -37.75 12.46
N ARG A 5 -2.03 -38.22 12.93
CA ARG A 5 -2.83 -37.55 13.95
C ARG A 5 -2.06 -37.47 15.28
N LEU A 6 -1.48 -38.58 15.72
CA LEU A 6 -0.72 -38.63 16.96
C LEU A 6 0.48 -37.71 16.91
N HIS A 7 1.26 -37.75 15.82
CA HIS A 7 2.42 -36.86 15.61
C HIS A 7 2.03 -35.38 15.62
N TYR A 8 0.88 -35.01 15.05
CA TYR A 8 0.36 -33.64 15.11
C TYR A 8 0.05 -33.21 16.54
N TYR A 9 -0.59 -34.10 17.34
CA TYR A 9 -0.87 -33.78 18.74
C TYR A 9 0.41 -33.75 19.60
N GLU A 10 1.41 -34.55 19.32
CA GLU A 10 2.73 -34.46 19.95
C GLU A 10 3.37 -33.07 19.70
N GLN A 11 3.35 -32.57 18.47
CA GLN A 11 3.82 -31.23 18.16
C GLN A 11 2.99 -30.14 18.86
N LEU A 12 1.66 -30.32 18.94
CA LEU A 12 0.78 -29.39 19.63
C LEU A 12 1.03 -29.40 21.15
N ALA A 13 1.36 -30.57 21.71
CA ALA A 13 1.72 -30.76 23.11
C ALA A 13 3.03 -30.03 23.50
N GLU A 14 3.93 -29.75 22.55
CA GLU A 14 5.12 -28.91 22.82
C GLU A 14 4.74 -27.48 23.20
N LEU A 15 3.68 -26.93 22.61
CA LEU A 15 3.16 -25.61 22.89
C LEU A 15 2.23 -25.59 24.12
N TYR A 16 1.47 -26.67 24.30
CA TYR A 16 0.48 -26.82 25.37
C TYR A 16 0.69 -28.11 26.15
N PRO A 17 1.77 -28.17 26.97
CA PRO A 17 2.27 -29.43 27.56
C PRO A 17 1.37 -30.06 28.63
N THR A 18 0.32 -29.34 29.08
CA THR A 18 -0.63 -29.84 30.08
C THR A 18 -2.06 -29.53 29.73
N ILE A 19 -3.01 -30.31 30.26
CA ILE A 19 -4.46 -30.05 30.17
C ILE A 19 -4.78 -28.64 30.66
N GLY A 20 -4.15 -28.17 31.75
CA GLY A 20 -4.33 -26.83 32.30
C GLY A 20 -3.93 -25.73 31.32
N LYS A 21 -2.79 -25.89 30.64
CA LYS A 21 -2.31 -24.94 29.62
C LYS A 21 -3.25 -24.90 28.40
N ALA A 22 -3.64 -26.05 27.87
CA ALA A 22 -4.56 -26.14 26.76
C ALA A 22 -5.95 -25.60 27.12
N SER A 23 -6.47 -25.88 28.32
CA SER A 23 -7.76 -25.36 28.80
C SER A 23 -7.75 -23.84 28.94
N THR A 24 -6.66 -23.28 29.49
CA THR A 24 -6.49 -21.82 29.62
C THR A 24 -6.52 -21.13 28.25
N GLU A 25 -5.83 -21.70 27.27
CA GLU A 25 -5.84 -21.15 25.90
C GLU A 25 -7.23 -21.27 25.26
N ILE A 26 -7.95 -22.38 25.42
CA ILE A 26 -9.33 -22.51 24.94
C ILE A 26 -10.23 -21.42 25.54
N ILE A 27 -10.14 -21.21 26.86
CA ILE A 27 -10.95 -20.18 27.53
C ILE A 27 -10.61 -18.78 27.00
N ASN A 28 -9.33 -18.51 26.82
CA ASN A 28 -8.84 -17.24 26.27
C ASN A 28 -9.37 -17.03 24.83
N LEU A 29 -9.16 -17.99 23.93
CA LEU A 29 -9.63 -17.92 22.56
C LEU A 29 -11.16 -17.81 22.48
N GLN A 30 -11.90 -18.60 23.28
CA GLN A 30 -13.34 -18.56 23.34
C GLN A 30 -13.87 -17.19 23.77
N SER A 31 -13.23 -16.54 24.76
CA SER A 31 -13.64 -15.20 25.19
C SER A 31 -13.36 -14.12 24.14
N ILE A 32 -12.24 -14.24 23.40
CA ILE A 32 -11.88 -13.30 22.32
C ILE A 32 -12.91 -13.32 21.19
N LEU A 33 -13.53 -14.47 20.87
CA LEU A 33 -14.55 -14.58 19.82
C LEU A 33 -15.76 -13.65 20.06
N TYR A 34 -16.04 -13.27 21.30
CA TYR A 34 -17.14 -12.38 21.67
C TYR A 34 -16.76 -10.89 21.72
N LEU A 35 -15.49 -10.56 21.50
CA LEU A 35 -15.08 -9.16 21.36
C LEU A 35 -15.57 -8.58 20.03
N PRO A 36 -15.80 -7.25 19.96
CA PRO A 36 -16.10 -6.59 18.71
C PRO A 36 -14.96 -6.76 17.70
N LYS A 37 -15.32 -6.89 16.41
CA LYS A 37 -14.37 -6.87 15.31
C LYS A 37 -13.47 -5.63 15.39
N GLY A 38 -12.18 -5.81 15.18
CA GLY A 38 -11.22 -4.73 15.03
C GLY A 38 -11.49 -3.87 13.80
N THR A 39 -10.89 -2.70 13.74
CA THR A 39 -11.09 -1.75 12.65
C THR A 39 -10.03 -1.97 11.55
N GLU A 40 -10.47 -2.27 10.34
CA GLU A 40 -9.65 -2.36 9.14
C GLU A 40 -9.74 -1.04 8.37
N HIS A 41 -8.62 -0.55 7.87
CA HIS A 41 -8.54 0.60 6.98
C HIS A 41 -8.02 0.17 5.62
N PHE A 42 -8.59 0.74 4.54
CA PHE A 42 -8.21 0.46 3.17
C PHE A 42 -7.79 1.77 2.50
N LEU A 43 -6.62 1.76 1.88
CA LEU A 43 -6.05 2.86 1.12
C LEU A 43 -5.57 2.35 -0.23
N SER A 44 -5.56 3.20 -1.24
CA SER A 44 -5.08 2.88 -2.59
C SER A 44 -4.35 4.06 -3.20
N ASP A 45 -3.47 3.78 -4.18
CA ASP A 45 -2.88 4.79 -5.07
C ASP A 45 -2.22 5.95 -4.33
N ILE A 46 -1.39 5.61 -3.33
CA ILE A 46 -0.72 6.58 -2.44
C ILE A 46 0.34 7.38 -3.20
N HIS A 47 1.01 6.74 -4.18
CA HIS A 47 1.91 7.39 -5.11
C HIS A 47 2.93 8.35 -4.47
N GLY A 48 3.67 7.90 -3.48
CA GLY A 48 4.75 8.67 -2.86
C GLY A 48 4.32 9.91 -2.08
N GLU A 49 3.03 10.14 -1.84
CA GLU A 49 2.50 11.26 -1.08
C GLU A 49 2.61 11.02 0.45
N PHE A 50 3.84 10.91 0.93
CA PHE A 50 4.16 10.54 2.31
C PHE A 50 3.47 11.41 3.36
N LYS A 51 3.41 12.73 3.16
CA LYS A 51 2.82 13.65 4.15
C LYS A 51 1.33 13.35 4.35
N ALA A 52 0.58 13.21 3.25
CA ALA A 52 -0.84 12.88 3.28
C ALA A 52 -1.09 11.50 3.90
N PHE A 53 -0.36 10.49 3.43
CA PHE A 53 -0.43 9.13 3.95
C PHE A 53 -0.15 9.06 5.45
N SER A 54 0.96 9.66 5.89
CA SER A 54 1.36 9.63 7.30
C SER A 54 0.32 10.30 8.21
N HIS A 55 -0.28 11.40 7.78
CA HIS A 55 -1.34 12.06 8.56
C HIS A 55 -2.61 11.23 8.65
N VAL A 56 -3.07 10.67 7.52
CA VAL A 56 -4.27 9.81 7.48
C VAL A 56 -4.10 8.60 8.43
N LEU A 57 -2.89 8.04 8.54
CA LEU A 57 -2.61 7.00 9.52
C LEU A 57 -2.67 7.52 10.96
N ARG A 58 -2.10 8.70 11.24
CA ARG A 58 -2.04 9.28 12.57
C ARG A 58 -3.42 9.71 13.09
N ASN A 59 -4.26 10.27 12.24
CA ASN A 59 -5.62 10.65 12.63
C ASN A 59 -6.63 9.50 12.54
N GLY A 60 -6.19 8.32 12.01
CA GLY A 60 -7.04 7.16 11.81
C GLY A 60 -8.24 7.47 10.92
N SER A 61 -8.03 8.27 9.85
CA SER A 61 -9.10 8.73 8.96
C SER A 61 -10.25 9.43 9.69
N GLY A 62 -9.92 10.21 10.73
CA GLY A 62 -10.87 10.92 11.60
C GLY A 62 -11.36 10.09 12.81
N ALA A 63 -10.95 8.83 12.95
CA ALA A 63 -11.38 7.99 14.08
C ALA A 63 -10.87 8.50 15.43
N VAL A 64 -9.67 9.08 15.49
CA VAL A 64 -9.13 9.66 16.74
C VAL A 64 -10.02 10.80 17.20
N ARG A 65 -10.38 11.74 16.34
CA ARG A 65 -11.25 12.86 16.66
C ARG A 65 -12.62 12.39 17.15
N LYS A 66 -13.20 11.40 16.46
CA LYS A 66 -14.46 10.79 16.89
C LYS A 66 -14.35 10.18 18.30
N LYS A 67 -13.23 9.54 18.63
CA LYS A 67 -12.99 9.00 19.97
C LYS A 67 -12.85 10.08 21.03
N ILE A 68 -12.22 11.20 20.74
CA ILE A 68 -12.17 12.37 21.63
C ILE A 68 -13.59 12.92 21.86
N ASP A 69 -14.40 13.01 20.80
CA ASP A 69 -15.80 13.45 20.90
C ASP A 69 -16.65 12.45 21.72
N ASP A 70 -16.48 11.15 21.52
CA ASP A 70 -17.16 10.09 22.30
C ASP A 70 -16.84 10.18 23.81
N VAL A 71 -15.57 10.54 24.16
CA VAL A 71 -15.13 10.63 25.56
C VAL A 71 -15.60 11.91 26.23
N PHE A 72 -15.39 13.05 25.59
CA PHE A 72 -15.53 14.35 26.25
C PHE A 72 -16.85 15.07 25.92
N GLY A 73 -17.59 14.64 24.89
CA GLY A 73 -18.90 15.21 24.55
C GLY A 73 -18.89 16.74 24.56
N HIS A 74 -19.64 17.33 25.50
CA HIS A 74 -19.71 18.79 25.70
C HIS A 74 -18.80 19.31 26.83
N THR A 75 -18.02 18.42 27.50
CA THR A 75 -17.18 18.82 28.62
C THR A 75 -15.90 19.54 28.22
N LEU A 76 -15.45 19.36 26.96
CA LEU A 76 -14.37 20.10 26.37
C LEU A 76 -14.86 21.00 25.24
N SER A 77 -14.24 22.17 25.13
CA SER A 77 -14.45 23.06 23.99
C SER A 77 -13.97 22.44 22.69
N THR A 78 -14.46 22.92 21.55
CA THR A 78 -14.00 22.47 20.23
C THR A 78 -12.50 22.73 20.06
N ALA A 79 -11.98 23.86 20.56
CA ALA A 79 -10.56 24.20 20.52
C ALA A 79 -9.72 23.21 21.33
N ASP A 80 -10.12 22.89 22.57
CA ASP A 80 -9.42 21.90 23.40
C ASP A 80 -9.38 20.50 22.75
N LYS A 81 -10.49 20.09 22.12
CA LYS A 81 -10.55 18.81 21.39
C LYS A 81 -9.63 18.80 20.18
N MET A 82 -9.54 19.91 19.44
CA MET A 82 -8.61 20.05 18.32
C MET A 82 -7.16 20.03 18.79
N SER A 83 -6.85 20.74 19.87
CA SER A 83 -5.53 20.73 20.48
C SER A 83 -5.11 19.33 20.93
N LEU A 84 -6.01 18.60 21.60
CA LEU A 84 -5.77 17.22 22.00
C LEU A 84 -5.60 16.26 20.79
N ALA A 85 -6.39 16.45 19.73
CA ALA A 85 -6.25 15.68 18.50
C ALA A 85 -4.89 15.93 17.85
N THR A 86 -4.49 17.20 17.71
CA THR A 86 -3.17 17.58 17.15
C THR A 86 -2.02 17.02 17.99
N LEU A 87 -2.16 17.01 19.31
CA LEU A 87 -1.19 16.38 20.21
C LEU A 87 -1.08 14.87 19.92
N ILE A 88 -2.20 14.16 19.79
CA ILE A 88 -2.19 12.73 19.47
C ILE A 88 -1.54 12.49 18.09
N TYR A 89 -1.78 13.34 17.10
CA TYR A 89 -1.19 13.16 15.75
C TYR A 89 0.31 13.46 15.71
N TYR A 90 0.77 14.49 16.44
CA TYR A 90 2.14 15.01 16.39
C TYR A 90 2.69 15.32 17.77
N PRO A 91 2.79 14.33 18.69
CA PRO A 91 3.05 14.59 20.11
C PRO A 91 4.35 15.38 20.33
N GLN A 92 5.46 14.96 19.71
CA GLN A 92 6.76 15.63 19.91
C GLN A 92 6.71 17.11 19.49
N LYS A 93 6.17 17.39 18.29
CA LYS A 93 6.07 18.77 17.79
C LYS A 93 5.15 19.64 18.62
N LYS A 94 4.01 19.09 19.07
CA LYS A 94 3.06 19.84 19.90
C LYS A 94 3.64 20.16 21.26
N ILE A 95 4.35 19.23 21.90
CA ILE A 95 5.04 19.45 23.17
C ILE A 95 6.07 20.59 23.04
N GLU A 96 6.87 20.57 21.96
CA GLU A 96 7.86 21.64 21.70
C GLU A 96 7.19 23.01 21.56
N LEU A 97 6.05 23.12 20.88
CA LEU A 97 5.31 24.36 20.73
C LEU A 97 4.72 24.84 22.08
N VAL A 98 4.12 23.94 22.84
CA VAL A 98 3.50 24.25 24.13
C VAL A 98 4.56 24.75 25.13
N ARG A 99 5.75 24.15 25.17
CA ARG A 99 6.85 24.61 26.02
C ARG A 99 7.29 26.06 25.75
N GLN A 100 7.01 26.58 24.57
CA GLN A 100 7.36 27.96 24.20
C GLN A 100 6.25 28.95 24.54
N THR A 101 5.02 28.49 24.75
CA THR A 101 3.83 29.36 24.85
C THR A 101 3.06 29.21 26.16
N GLU A 102 3.24 28.10 26.89
CA GLU A 102 2.48 27.81 28.11
C GLU A 102 3.26 28.29 29.36
N ASP A 103 2.61 29.15 30.15
CA ASP A 103 3.20 29.70 31.37
C ASP A 103 3.23 28.69 32.53
N ASP A 104 2.20 27.80 32.62
CA ASP A 104 2.09 26.74 33.63
C ASP A 104 2.19 25.35 33.01
N ILE A 105 3.39 25.01 32.60
CA ILE A 105 3.68 23.73 31.91
C ILE A 105 3.37 22.51 32.77
N GLU A 106 3.54 22.59 34.11
CA GLU A 106 3.27 21.47 35.01
C GLU A 106 1.80 21.13 35.04
N ASN A 107 0.94 22.14 35.16
CA ASN A 107 -0.51 21.94 35.12
C ASN A 107 -0.98 21.44 33.76
N TRP A 108 -0.38 21.97 32.67
CA TRP A 108 -0.66 21.49 31.33
C TRP A 108 -0.34 19.98 31.18
N TYR A 109 0.81 19.53 31.68
CA TYR A 109 1.16 18.10 31.68
C TYR A 109 0.15 17.25 32.43
N LYS A 110 -0.26 17.68 33.64
CA LYS A 110 -1.25 16.97 34.45
C LYS A 110 -2.55 16.79 33.68
N ILE A 111 -3.13 17.88 33.20
CA ILE A 111 -4.39 17.88 32.45
C ILE A 111 -4.28 17.02 31.21
N THR A 112 -3.19 17.14 30.48
CA THR A 112 -2.94 16.40 29.24
C THR A 112 -2.83 14.89 29.47
N LEU A 113 -2.09 14.45 30.49
CA LEU A 113 -1.99 13.04 30.87
C LEU A 113 -3.36 12.45 31.23
N TYR A 114 -4.17 13.15 32.05
CA TYR A 114 -5.53 12.70 32.37
C TYR A 114 -6.39 12.57 31.12
N ARG A 115 -6.38 13.55 30.23
CA ARG A 115 -7.16 13.53 28.97
C ARG A 115 -6.73 12.36 28.07
N LEU A 116 -5.44 12.13 27.89
CA LEU A 116 -4.92 11.01 27.10
C LEU A 116 -5.25 9.65 27.69
N ILE A 117 -5.16 9.50 29.01
CA ILE A 117 -5.55 8.26 29.70
C ILE A 117 -7.02 7.92 29.42
N GLU A 118 -7.94 8.89 29.48
CA GLU A 118 -9.36 8.65 29.19
C GLU A 118 -9.60 8.25 27.72
N VAL A 119 -8.91 8.88 26.77
CA VAL A 119 -8.96 8.45 25.36
C VAL A 119 -8.40 7.03 25.23
N CYS A 120 -7.27 6.71 25.87
CA CYS A 120 -6.67 5.38 25.84
C CYS A 120 -7.60 4.30 26.43
N LYS A 121 -8.30 4.57 27.54
CA LYS A 121 -9.33 3.68 28.10
C LYS A 121 -10.40 3.35 27.06
N THR A 122 -10.89 4.37 26.37
CA THR A 122 -11.95 4.20 25.37
C THR A 122 -11.48 3.39 24.16
N VAL A 123 -10.30 3.70 23.60
CA VAL A 123 -9.80 2.97 22.42
C VAL A 123 -9.38 1.54 22.75
N SER A 124 -8.92 1.29 23.98
CA SER A 124 -8.51 -0.05 24.45
C SER A 124 -9.66 -0.96 24.84
N SER A 125 -10.85 -0.41 25.11
CA SER A 125 -12.01 -1.14 25.66
C SER A 125 -12.48 -2.34 24.85
N LYS A 126 -12.21 -2.35 23.54
CA LYS A 126 -12.57 -3.45 22.62
C LYS A 126 -11.50 -4.54 22.51
N TYR A 127 -10.39 -4.42 23.24
CA TYR A 127 -9.24 -5.34 23.13
C TYR A 127 -8.97 -6.07 24.44
N THR A 128 -8.24 -7.20 24.35
CA THR A 128 -7.70 -7.87 25.52
C THR A 128 -6.54 -7.07 26.12
N ARG A 129 -6.33 -7.16 27.42
CA ARG A 129 -5.18 -6.56 28.12
C ARG A 129 -3.85 -6.97 27.47
N SER A 130 -3.70 -8.24 27.12
CA SER A 130 -2.49 -8.74 26.43
C SER A 130 -2.21 -8.04 25.10
N LYS A 131 -3.25 -7.73 24.31
CA LYS A 131 -3.09 -7.00 23.04
C LYS A 131 -2.68 -5.56 23.31
N VAL A 132 -3.28 -4.91 24.29
CA VAL A 132 -2.94 -3.53 24.67
C VAL A 132 -1.50 -3.46 25.19
N ARG A 133 -1.10 -4.35 26.09
CA ARG A 133 0.28 -4.43 26.63
C ARG A 133 1.33 -4.57 25.52
N LYS A 134 1.09 -5.44 24.53
CA LYS A 134 1.98 -5.60 23.37
C LYS A 134 2.05 -4.37 22.45
N ALA A 135 1.13 -3.45 22.58
CA ALA A 135 1.12 -2.20 21.84
C ALA A 135 1.91 -1.08 22.53
N LEU A 136 2.23 -1.23 23.81
CA LEU A 136 2.95 -0.26 24.62
C LEU A 136 4.47 -0.44 24.49
N PRO A 137 5.25 0.65 24.66
CA PRO A 137 6.69 0.57 24.88
C PRO A 137 7.01 -0.26 26.12
N GLU A 138 8.02 -1.13 26.04
CA GLU A 138 8.36 -2.08 27.12
C GLU A 138 8.60 -1.39 28.47
N ASP A 139 9.33 -0.26 28.46
CA ASP A 139 9.70 0.50 29.64
C ASP A 139 8.49 1.09 30.41
N TYR A 140 7.41 1.46 29.71
CA TYR A 140 6.24 2.11 30.31
C TYR A 140 5.00 1.22 30.38
N ALA A 141 5.06 0.01 29.83
CA ALA A 141 3.91 -0.86 29.64
C ALA A 141 3.15 -1.12 30.94
N TYR A 142 3.86 -1.40 32.04
CA TYR A 142 3.24 -1.70 33.33
C TYR A 142 2.47 -0.49 33.87
N VAL A 143 3.10 0.68 33.92
CA VAL A 143 2.49 1.89 34.51
C VAL A 143 1.31 2.37 33.66
N ILE A 144 1.44 2.36 32.34
CA ILE A 144 0.35 2.77 31.44
C ILE A 144 -0.81 1.76 31.52
N GLU A 145 -0.54 0.45 31.57
CA GLU A 145 -1.57 -0.57 31.73
C GLU A 145 -2.36 -0.37 33.02
N GLU A 146 -1.68 -0.06 34.13
CA GLU A 146 -2.32 0.26 35.41
C GLU A 146 -3.26 1.47 35.29
N LEU A 147 -2.75 2.57 34.69
CA LEU A 147 -3.51 3.81 34.49
C LEU A 147 -4.75 3.66 33.61
N ILE A 148 -4.72 2.81 32.57
CA ILE A 148 -5.84 2.65 31.64
C ILE A 148 -6.82 1.52 32.02
N THR A 149 -6.42 0.61 32.90
CA THR A 149 -7.24 -0.57 33.25
C THR A 149 -8.14 -0.34 34.45
N GLU A 150 -7.68 0.43 35.40
CA GLU A 150 -8.41 0.65 36.66
C GLU A 150 -9.54 1.67 36.47
N LYS A 151 -10.65 1.43 37.19
CA LYS A 151 -11.77 2.37 37.27
C LYS A 151 -11.49 3.41 38.37
N GLN A 152 -11.47 4.68 37.99
CA GLN A 152 -11.27 5.80 38.98
C GLN A 152 -12.35 5.89 40.03
N GLU A 153 -13.55 5.33 39.78
CA GLU A 153 -14.72 5.37 40.68
C GLU A 153 -14.56 4.54 41.95
N VAL A 154 -13.47 3.77 42.09
CA VAL A 154 -13.18 3.04 43.31
C VAL A 154 -12.54 3.98 44.32
N LEU A 155 -13.32 4.43 45.30
CA LEU A 155 -13.08 5.44 46.35
C LEU A 155 -11.68 5.49 47.01
N ASN A 156 -10.81 4.52 46.80
CA ASN A 156 -9.52 4.42 47.50
C ASN A 156 -8.29 4.55 46.55
N LYS A 157 -8.48 4.81 45.26
CA LYS A 157 -7.38 4.85 44.28
C LYS A 157 -7.08 6.23 43.69
N GLU A 158 -7.85 7.25 44.00
CA GLU A 158 -7.61 8.61 43.47
C GLU A 158 -6.22 9.12 43.87
N ALA A 159 -5.86 9.02 45.14
CA ALA A 159 -4.53 9.39 45.63
C ALA A 159 -3.40 8.54 45.03
N TYR A 160 -3.67 7.28 44.68
CA TYR A 160 -2.71 6.40 44.01
C TYR A 160 -2.44 6.88 42.57
N TYR A 161 -3.47 7.24 41.81
CA TYR A 161 -3.31 7.80 40.47
C TYR A 161 -2.57 9.14 40.47
N GLU A 162 -2.98 9.99 41.40
CA GLU A 162 -2.35 11.30 41.56
C GLU A 162 -0.86 11.16 41.91
N ALA A 163 -0.51 10.20 42.78
CA ALA A 163 0.87 9.89 43.12
C ALA A 163 1.68 9.42 41.88
N ILE A 164 1.10 8.55 41.03
CA ILE A 164 1.77 8.11 39.81
C ILE A 164 2.04 9.30 38.90
N ILE A 165 1.04 10.14 38.62
CA ILE A 165 1.17 11.30 37.72
C ILE A 165 2.18 12.30 38.28
N ASN A 166 2.11 12.63 39.56
CA ASN A 166 3.08 13.53 40.21
C ASN A 166 4.50 12.97 40.09
N THR A 167 4.70 11.67 40.33
CA THR A 167 6.02 11.03 40.18
C THR A 167 6.53 11.08 38.74
N ILE A 168 5.66 10.88 37.71
CA ILE A 168 6.04 11.05 36.32
C ILE A 168 6.57 12.47 36.03
N LEU A 169 5.92 13.47 36.64
CA LEU A 169 6.34 14.88 36.50
C LEU A 169 7.66 15.16 37.25
N GLU A 170 7.78 14.73 38.48
CA GLU A 170 9.00 14.88 39.29
C GLU A 170 10.22 14.24 38.62
N LEU A 171 10.05 13.12 37.95
CA LEU A 171 11.11 12.42 37.20
C LEU A 171 11.38 13.02 35.82
N GLY A 172 10.62 14.04 35.39
CA GLY A 172 10.76 14.67 34.07
C GLY A 172 10.38 13.74 32.90
N GLN A 173 9.48 12.75 33.13
CA GLN A 173 9.10 11.75 32.14
C GLN A 173 7.78 12.07 31.42
N ALA A 174 7.17 13.23 31.66
CA ALA A 174 5.88 13.60 31.10
C ALA A 174 5.83 13.52 29.57
N ASP A 175 6.85 14.00 28.88
CA ASP A 175 6.93 13.94 27.41
C ASP A 175 6.87 12.51 26.88
N ASN A 176 7.69 11.63 27.49
CA ASN A 176 7.77 10.23 27.06
C ASN A 176 6.44 9.50 27.25
N PHE A 177 5.75 9.78 28.38
CA PHE A 177 4.42 9.22 28.64
C PHE A 177 3.36 9.76 27.69
N ILE A 178 3.35 11.07 27.39
CA ILE A 178 2.43 11.67 26.41
C ILE A 178 2.65 11.05 25.03
N VAL A 179 3.90 10.92 24.60
CA VAL A 179 4.23 10.28 23.31
C VAL A 179 3.74 8.83 23.29
N ALA A 180 4.03 8.04 24.33
CA ALA A 180 3.62 6.64 24.42
C ALA A 180 2.10 6.47 24.40
N LEU A 181 1.35 7.32 25.12
CA LEU A 181 -0.11 7.32 25.12
C LEU A 181 -0.69 7.73 23.76
N ALA A 182 -0.12 8.76 23.12
CA ALA A 182 -0.53 9.21 21.78
C ALA A 182 -0.30 8.11 20.72
N GLU A 183 0.86 7.47 20.74
CA GLU A 183 1.19 6.35 19.85
C GLU A 183 0.30 5.12 20.10
N LEU A 184 -0.05 4.85 21.36
CA LEU A 184 -1.02 3.80 21.71
C LEU A 184 -2.39 4.08 21.08
N VAL A 185 -2.90 5.32 21.15
CA VAL A 185 -4.16 5.70 20.51
C VAL A 185 -4.08 5.48 19.01
N GLN A 186 -3.04 6.01 18.34
CA GLN A 186 -2.84 5.83 16.90
C GLN A 186 -2.82 4.34 16.50
N ARG A 187 -2.13 3.50 17.28
CA ARG A 187 -2.00 2.07 17.02
C ARG A 187 -3.31 1.30 17.23
N LEU A 188 -4.13 1.68 18.18
CA LEU A 188 -5.37 0.97 18.52
C LEU A 188 -6.59 1.41 17.73
N VAL A 189 -6.57 2.59 17.08
CA VAL A 189 -7.67 3.01 16.20
C VAL A 189 -7.66 2.28 14.86
N ILE A 190 -6.51 1.80 14.39
CA ILE A 190 -6.34 0.99 13.18
C ILE A 190 -5.78 -0.38 13.56
N ASP A 191 -6.60 -1.42 13.51
CA ASP A 191 -6.16 -2.79 13.80
C ASP A 191 -5.33 -3.39 12.67
N HIS A 192 -5.78 -3.17 11.44
CA HIS A 192 -5.14 -3.68 10.25
C HIS A 192 -5.31 -2.70 9.09
N LEU A 193 -4.24 -2.52 8.32
CA LEU A 193 -4.19 -1.66 7.17
C LEU A 193 -4.08 -2.50 5.89
N HIS A 194 -5.01 -2.30 4.95
CA HIS A 194 -4.96 -2.85 3.60
C HIS A 194 -4.53 -1.75 2.62
N ILE A 195 -3.48 -1.99 1.84
CA ILE A 195 -3.02 -1.07 0.80
C ILE A 195 -3.27 -1.74 -0.55
N LEU A 196 -4.12 -1.13 -1.37
CA LEU A 196 -4.48 -1.67 -2.68
C LEU A 196 -3.57 -1.13 -3.78
N GLY A 197 -2.27 -1.18 -3.53
CA GLY A 197 -1.22 -0.92 -4.48
C GLY A 197 -0.92 0.54 -4.78
N ASP A 198 0.03 0.69 -5.70
CA ASP A 198 0.55 1.95 -6.20
C ASP A 198 1.09 2.87 -5.09
N VAL A 199 1.99 2.33 -4.27
CA VAL A 199 2.80 3.11 -3.33
C VAL A 199 3.83 3.94 -4.07
N TYR A 200 4.41 3.40 -5.13
CA TYR A 200 5.49 4.00 -5.91
C TYR A 200 5.01 4.95 -6.99
N ASP A 201 5.96 5.70 -7.54
CA ASP A 201 5.85 6.65 -8.63
C ASP A 201 4.98 7.89 -8.36
N ARG A 202 5.08 8.88 -9.24
CA ARG A 202 4.35 10.15 -9.29
C ARG A 202 4.68 11.14 -8.18
N GLY A 203 4.59 10.78 -6.91
CA GLY A 203 4.98 11.61 -5.79
C GLY A 203 6.42 11.38 -5.34
N PRO A 204 6.95 12.26 -4.45
CA PRO A 204 8.39 12.36 -4.21
C PRO A 204 8.96 11.36 -3.20
N SER A 205 8.15 10.71 -2.37
CA SER A 205 8.69 10.02 -1.19
C SER A 205 8.09 8.63 -0.91
N PRO A 206 8.01 7.73 -1.91
CA PRO A 206 7.56 6.35 -1.67
C PRO A 206 8.54 5.58 -0.76
N ASP A 207 9.81 5.90 -0.78
CA ASP A 207 10.84 5.33 0.09
C ASP A 207 10.52 5.57 1.58
N ARG A 208 10.07 6.78 1.93
CA ARG A 208 9.65 7.11 3.30
C ARG A 208 8.35 6.42 3.71
N ILE A 209 7.44 6.20 2.76
CA ILE A 209 6.22 5.40 2.99
C ILE A 209 6.62 3.97 3.32
N MET A 210 7.54 3.38 2.56
CA MET A 210 8.01 2.03 2.79
C MET A 210 8.76 1.89 4.13
N ASP A 211 9.60 2.88 4.49
CA ASP A 211 10.26 2.92 5.80
C ASP A 211 9.23 2.98 6.95
N GLN A 212 8.13 3.75 6.80
CA GLN A 212 7.04 3.80 7.79
C GLN A 212 6.27 2.48 7.87
N LEU A 213 5.98 1.85 6.73
CA LEU A 213 5.27 0.57 6.68
C LEU A 213 6.11 -0.57 7.27
N GLU A 214 7.43 -0.54 7.14
CA GLU A 214 8.32 -1.53 7.76
C GLU A 214 8.16 -1.58 9.29
N GLN A 215 7.88 -0.43 9.91
CA GLN A 215 7.65 -0.30 11.35
C GLN A 215 6.17 -0.45 11.72
N TYR A 216 5.26 -0.54 10.74
CA TYR A 216 3.84 -0.58 11.02
C TYR A 216 3.39 -1.92 11.58
N HIS A 217 2.55 -1.90 12.62
CA HIS A 217 2.21 -3.08 13.41
C HIS A 217 1.46 -4.19 12.66
N SER A 218 0.58 -3.84 11.71
CA SER A 218 -0.21 -4.82 10.96
C SER A 218 -0.73 -4.26 9.65
N PHE A 219 -0.22 -4.79 8.53
CA PHE A 219 -0.70 -4.42 7.20
C PHE A 219 -0.48 -5.54 6.19
N ASP A 220 -1.17 -5.43 5.07
CA ASP A 220 -0.89 -6.13 3.82
C ASP A 220 -1.04 -5.18 2.63
N ILE A 221 -0.52 -5.61 1.47
CA ILE A 221 -0.55 -4.83 0.24
C ILE A 221 -0.93 -5.72 -0.93
N GLN A 222 -1.88 -5.30 -1.76
CA GLN A 222 -2.13 -5.89 -3.07
C GLN A 222 -1.34 -5.07 -4.07
N TRP A 223 -0.34 -5.69 -4.72
CA TRP A 223 0.59 -4.94 -5.57
C TRP A 223 -0.13 -4.19 -6.68
N GLY A 224 0.23 -2.92 -6.86
CA GLY A 224 -0.14 -2.13 -8.02
C GLY A 224 0.85 -2.31 -9.16
N ASN A 225 0.51 -1.80 -10.35
CA ASN A 225 1.41 -1.88 -11.48
C ASN A 225 2.68 -1.03 -11.27
N HIS A 226 2.59 0.10 -10.57
CA HIS A 226 3.75 0.91 -10.22
C HIS A 226 4.65 0.24 -9.16
N ASP A 227 4.08 -0.53 -8.23
CA ASP A 227 4.88 -1.34 -7.32
C ASP A 227 5.60 -2.46 -8.08
N MET A 228 4.90 -3.11 -9.03
CA MET A 228 5.45 -4.20 -9.83
C MET A 228 6.67 -3.76 -10.63
N VAL A 229 6.64 -2.60 -11.28
CA VAL A 229 7.79 -2.12 -12.07
C VAL A 229 9.02 -1.84 -11.19
N TRP A 230 8.83 -1.32 -9.97
CA TRP A 230 9.92 -1.12 -9.02
C TRP A 230 10.48 -2.43 -8.47
N MET A 231 9.60 -3.38 -8.14
CA MET A 231 10.01 -4.73 -7.70
C MET A 231 10.90 -5.40 -8.75
N VAL A 232 10.47 -5.40 -10.01
CA VAL A 232 11.23 -6.08 -11.07
C VAL A 232 12.46 -5.30 -11.52
N ALA A 233 12.47 -3.97 -11.40
CA ALA A 233 13.69 -3.16 -11.57
C ALA A 233 14.75 -3.54 -10.52
N ALA A 234 14.35 -3.73 -9.26
CA ALA A 234 15.23 -4.23 -8.20
C ALA A 234 15.74 -5.66 -8.46
N ALA A 235 14.98 -6.48 -9.21
CA ALA A 235 15.42 -7.81 -9.67
C ALA A 235 16.35 -7.74 -10.90
N GLY A 236 16.62 -6.54 -11.45
CA GLY A 236 17.58 -6.29 -12.52
C GLY A 236 17.03 -6.43 -13.94
N GLN A 237 15.70 -6.33 -14.17
CA GLN A 237 15.10 -6.29 -15.49
C GLN A 237 15.33 -4.92 -16.13
N LEU A 238 16.06 -4.88 -17.23
CA LEU A 238 16.55 -3.61 -17.83
C LEU A 238 15.44 -2.69 -18.32
N ALA A 239 14.40 -3.20 -18.98
CA ALA A 239 13.28 -2.38 -19.45
C ALA A 239 12.51 -1.72 -18.31
N CYS A 240 12.42 -2.41 -17.15
CA CYS A 240 11.79 -1.87 -15.96
C CYS A 240 12.66 -0.84 -15.25
N ILE A 241 13.98 -1.05 -15.18
CA ILE A 241 14.92 -0.02 -14.70
C ILE A 241 14.78 1.25 -15.54
N ALA A 242 14.78 1.13 -16.87
CA ALA A 242 14.57 2.28 -17.76
C ALA A 242 13.19 2.93 -17.55
N SER A 243 12.15 2.13 -17.28
CA SER A 243 10.79 2.64 -17.02
C SER A 243 10.71 3.43 -15.70
N VAL A 244 11.32 2.93 -14.62
CA VAL A 244 11.41 3.59 -13.32
C VAL A 244 12.13 4.94 -13.44
N ILE A 245 13.32 4.96 -14.05
CA ILE A 245 14.10 6.18 -14.21
C ILE A 245 13.34 7.20 -15.07
N ARG A 246 12.80 6.77 -16.23
CA ARG A 246 11.98 7.63 -17.10
C ARG A 246 10.79 8.25 -16.34
N THR A 247 10.10 7.44 -15.56
CA THR A 247 8.94 7.92 -14.79
C THR A 247 9.36 8.92 -13.72
N SER A 248 10.42 8.63 -12.98
CA SER A 248 10.96 9.54 -11.96
C SER A 248 11.39 10.89 -12.56
N ILE A 249 12.10 10.89 -13.71
CA ILE A 249 12.44 12.13 -14.41
C ILE A 249 11.19 12.88 -14.85
N ARG A 250 10.21 12.19 -15.47
CA ARG A 250 8.98 12.79 -15.98
C ARG A 250 8.17 13.51 -14.90
N TYR A 251 8.17 13.00 -13.67
CA TYR A 251 7.46 13.59 -12.53
C TYR A 251 8.35 14.51 -11.67
N GLY A 252 9.60 14.72 -12.05
CA GLY A 252 10.55 15.58 -11.33
C GLY A 252 11.00 15.02 -9.99
N ASN A 253 11.07 13.68 -9.87
CA ASN A 253 11.41 12.96 -8.65
C ASN A 253 12.72 12.18 -8.79
N LEU A 254 13.72 12.75 -9.49
CA LEU A 254 15.04 12.12 -9.62
C LEU A 254 15.73 11.98 -8.27
N ASP A 255 15.49 12.93 -7.36
CA ASP A 255 15.98 12.92 -5.97
C ASP A 255 15.59 11.63 -5.22
N LEU A 256 14.45 11.02 -5.57
CA LEU A 256 14.06 9.71 -5.02
C LEU A 256 15.08 8.62 -5.36
N ILE A 257 15.58 8.61 -6.60
CA ILE A 257 16.55 7.63 -7.08
C ILE A 257 17.92 7.92 -6.45
N GLU A 258 18.37 9.19 -6.50
CA GLU A 258 19.70 9.59 -6.05
C GLU A 258 19.79 9.68 -4.53
N ASP A 259 18.95 10.47 -3.87
CA ASP A 259 19.01 10.68 -2.42
C ASP A 259 18.22 9.61 -1.66
N GLY A 260 17.05 9.25 -2.15
CA GLY A 260 16.17 8.26 -1.50
C GLY A 260 16.76 6.86 -1.47
N TYR A 261 17.32 6.42 -2.59
CA TYR A 261 17.88 5.06 -2.76
C TYR A 261 19.39 5.02 -2.98
N GLY A 262 20.06 6.16 -3.13
CA GLY A 262 21.53 6.22 -3.32
C GLY A 262 22.00 5.66 -4.67
N ILE A 263 21.13 5.66 -5.70
CA ILE A 263 21.45 5.12 -7.03
C ILE A 263 22.06 6.24 -7.88
N ASN A 264 23.30 6.06 -8.32
CA ASN A 264 24.05 7.07 -9.06
C ASN A 264 23.54 7.24 -10.50
N MET A 265 23.05 8.43 -10.85
CA MET A 265 22.57 8.78 -12.20
C MET A 265 23.64 9.40 -13.10
N VAL A 266 24.86 9.66 -12.62
CA VAL A 266 25.96 10.26 -13.40
C VAL A 266 26.25 9.49 -14.71
N PRO A 267 26.24 8.13 -14.76
CA PRO A 267 26.47 7.42 -16.01
C PRO A 267 25.45 7.78 -17.10
N LEU A 268 24.17 7.87 -16.74
CA LEU A 268 23.10 8.28 -17.68
C LEU A 268 23.23 9.75 -18.04
N ALA A 269 23.53 10.62 -17.10
CA ALA A 269 23.69 12.06 -17.34
C ALA A 269 24.84 12.33 -18.33
N THR A 270 26.00 11.69 -18.11
CA THR A 270 27.17 11.83 -18.99
C THR A 270 26.86 11.35 -20.40
N PHE A 271 26.30 10.14 -20.53
CA PHE A 271 25.89 9.58 -21.82
C PHE A 271 24.88 10.50 -22.54
N ALA A 272 23.85 10.95 -21.86
CA ALA A 272 22.81 11.78 -22.44
C ALA A 272 23.33 13.15 -22.91
N MET A 273 24.24 13.76 -22.16
CA MET A 273 24.85 15.04 -22.53
C MET A 273 25.76 14.90 -23.76
N ASP A 274 26.38 13.75 -23.95
CA ASP A 274 27.25 13.49 -25.09
C ASP A 274 26.45 13.05 -26.34
N ALA A 275 25.62 12.01 -26.23
CA ALA A 275 24.84 11.46 -27.33
C ALA A 275 23.81 12.46 -27.91
N TYR A 276 23.19 13.28 -27.04
CA TYR A 276 22.17 14.27 -27.43
C TYR A 276 22.72 15.71 -27.35
N ARG A 277 24.01 15.94 -27.60
CA ARG A 277 24.70 17.24 -27.42
C ARG A 277 23.95 18.39 -28.07
N ASP A 278 23.57 18.26 -29.33
CA ASP A 278 22.93 19.31 -30.12
C ASP A 278 21.40 19.25 -30.13
N ASP A 279 20.81 18.31 -29.37
CA ASP A 279 19.37 18.13 -29.30
C ASP A 279 18.77 18.89 -28.10
N PRO A 280 17.83 19.81 -28.33
CA PRO A 280 17.15 20.54 -27.25
C PRO A 280 16.12 19.67 -26.48
N CYS A 281 15.79 18.47 -26.96
CA CYS A 281 14.86 17.50 -26.34
C CYS A 281 13.54 18.13 -25.89
N ARG A 282 12.91 18.96 -26.74
CA ARG A 282 11.77 19.83 -26.38
C ARG A 282 10.52 19.07 -25.94
N GLN A 283 10.35 17.82 -26.40
CA GLN A 283 9.18 16.99 -26.08
C GLN A 283 9.30 16.27 -24.72
N PHE A 284 10.49 16.27 -24.12
CA PHE A 284 10.81 15.53 -22.91
C PHE A 284 10.78 16.41 -21.66
N ILE A 285 9.60 17.01 -21.43
CA ILE A 285 9.33 17.92 -20.31
C ILE A 285 8.70 17.21 -19.13
N LEU A 286 8.71 17.87 -17.96
CA LEU A 286 8.02 17.40 -16.75
C LEU A 286 6.49 17.39 -16.97
N LYS A 287 5.82 16.40 -16.41
CA LYS A 287 4.37 16.24 -16.51
C LYS A 287 3.67 17.05 -15.41
N ASP A 288 2.57 17.74 -15.80
CA ASP A 288 1.62 18.40 -14.90
C ASP A 288 2.23 19.36 -13.87
N SER A 289 3.48 19.81 -14.09
CA SER A 289 4.16 20.77 -13.23
C SER A 289 3.77 22.21 -13.58
N THR A 290 3.75 23.08 -12.57
CA THR A 290 3.64 24.54 -12.75
C THR A 290 4.87 25.09 -13.46
N GLU A 291 4.79 26.29 -14.03
CA GLU A 291 5.98 26.92 -14.64
C GLU A 291 7.09 27.14 -13.62
N GLU A 292 6.76 27.44 -12.38
CA GLU A 292 7.71 27.60 -11.29
C GLU A 292 8.41 26.29 -10.90
N GLU A 293 7.67 25.18 -10.83
CA GLU A 293 8.23 23.85 -10.57
C GLU A 293 9.11 23.39 -11.73
N ARG A 294 8.72 23.66 -12.98
CA ARG A 294 9.54 23.41 -14.17
C ARG A 294 10.87 24.17 -14.13
N SER A 295 10.83 25.45 -13.79
CA SER A 295 12.04 26.29 -13.73
C SER A 295 13.06 25.80 -12.71
N LYS A 296 12.62 25.17 -11.62
CA LYS A 296 13.48 24.66 -10.55
C LYS A 296 14.05 23.28 -10.84
N LYS A 297 13.28 22.39 -11.47
CA LYS A 297 13.65 20.97 -11.65
C LYS A 297 13.97 20.57 -13.09
N GLU A 298 13.52 21.35 -14.06
CA GLU A 298 13.72 21.05 -15.46
C GLU A 298 14.96 21.75 -16.00
N THR A 299 16.03 20.99 -16.09
CA THR A 299 17.28 21.44 -16.73
C THR A 299 17.39 20.79 -18.12
N LEU A 300 18.23 21.38 -18.99
CA LEU A 300 18.55 20.75 -20.29
C LEU A 300 19.13 19.33 -20.11
N MET A 301 19.90 19.11 -19.04
CA MET A 301 20.42 17.80 -18.68
C MET A 301 19.28 16.81 -18.41
N ASN A 302 18.27 17.19 -17.60
CA ASN A 302 17.14 16.32 -17.29
C ASN A 302 16.32 15.96 -18.54
N ARG A 303 16.13 16.90 -19.46
CA ARG A 303 15.46 16.62 -20.76
C ARG A 303 16.25 15.61 -21.60
N LYS A 304 17.58 15.77 -21.68
CA LYS A 304 18.45 14.84 -22.40
C LYS A 304 18.46 13.46 -21.75
N MET A 305 18.57 13.38 -20.44
CA MET A 305 18.45 12.12 -19.68
C MET A 305 17.10 11.44 -19.93
N HIS A 306 16.01 12.23 -19.91
CA HIS A 306 14.66 11.74 -20.16
C HIS A 306 14.53 11.14 -21.56
N LYS A 307 15.04 11.82 -22.60
CA LYS A 307 15.03 11.30 -23.98
C LYS A 307 15.90 10.06 -24.10
N ALA A 308 17.13 10.10 -23.61
CA ALA A 308 18.06 8.97 -23.66
C ALA A 308 17.46 7.71 -23.05
N ILE A 309 16.95 7.79 -21.83
CA ILE A 309 16.37 6.62 -21.15
C ILE A 309 15.04 6.17 -21.79
N ALA A 310 14.27 7.08 -22.41
CA ALA A 310 13.06 6.72 -23.13
C ALA A 310 13.39 5.92 -24.42
N ILE A 311 14.42 6.30 -25.17
CA ILE A 311 14.88 5.57 -26.35
C ILE A 311 15.41 4.19 -25.95
N ILE A 312 16.27 4.11 -24.94
CA ILE A 312 16.77 2.84 -24.39
C ILE A 312 15.60 1.94 -23.97
N ARG A 313 14.60 2.50 -23.29
CA ARG A 313 13.39 1.77 -22.90
C ARG A 313 12.66 1.18 -24.10
N PHE A 314 12.42 1.95 -25.18
CA PHE A 314 11.74 1.44 -26.38
C PHE A 314 12.51 0.29 -27.05
N LYS A 315 13.84 0.37 -27.09
CA LYS A 315 14.68 -0.72 -27.57
C LYS A 315 14.51 -1.99 -26.74
N LEU A 316 14.63 -1.88 -25.42
CA LEU A 316 14.53 -3.01 -24.48
C LEU A 316 13.12 -3.61 -24.44
N GLU A 317 12.06 -2.80 -24.54
CA GLU A 317 10.68 -3.29 -24.65
C GLU A 317 10.48 -4.06 -25.95
N GLY A 318 11.00 -3.56 -27.08
CA GLY A 318 10.96 -4.26 -28.35
C GLY A 318 11.67 -5.63 -28.30
N GLN A 319 12.83 -5.70 -27.65
CA GLN A 319 13.53 -6.98 -27.44
C GLN A 319 12.69 -7.99 -26.64
N LEU A 320 12.01 -7.54 -25.58
CA LEU A 320 11.10 -8.39 -24.78
C LEU A 320 9.90 -8.87 -25.57
N ILE A 321 9.27 -8.00 -26.35
CA ILE A 321 8.11 -8.32 -27.18
C ILE A 321 8.50 -9.36 -28.26
N HIS A 322 9.65 -9.19 -28.90
CA HIS A 322 10.16 -10.16 -29.87
C HIS A 322 10.55 -11.50 -29.22
N LYS A 323 11.04 -11.48 -27.98
CA LYS A 323 11.34 -12.70 -27.19
C LYS A 323 10.09 -13.49 -26.83
N TRP A 324 8.98 -12.78 -26.56
CA TRP A 324 7.70 -13.35 -26.12
C TRP A 324 6.53 -12.88 -26.99
N PRO A 325 6.41 -13.37 -28.25
CA PRO A 325 5.32 -12.96 -29.15
C PRO A 325 3.92 -13.23 -28.60
N GLU A 326 3.79 -14.22 -27.70
CA GLU A 326 2.53 -14.55 -27.03
C GLU A 326 1.99 -13.43 -26.12
N TYR A 327 2.79 -12.41 -25.82
CA TYR A 327 2.31 -11.23 -25.09
C TYR A 327 1.37 -10.35 -25.95
N GLY A 328 1.37 -10.51 -27.28
CA GLY A 328 0.45 -9.83 -28.18
C GLY A 328 0.62 -8.30 -28.19
N MET A 329 1.86 -7.82 -28.07
CA MET A 329 2.16 -6.40 -27.88
C MET A 329 2.97 -5.78 -29.01
N GLU A 330 2.98 -6.37 -30.21
CA GLU A 330 3.75 -5.94 -31.38
C GLU A 330 3.37 -4.53 -31.86
N ASN A 331 2.15 -4.07 -31.56
CA ASN A 331 1.70 -2.71 -31.83
C ASN A 331 2.49 -1.63 -31.08
N ARG A 332 3.29 -2.00 -30.08
CA ARG A 332 4.20 -1.10 -29.35
C ARG A 332 5.59 -1.02 -29.97
N CYS A 333 5.93 -1.92 -30.88
CA CYS A 333 7.19 -1.95 -31.59
C CYS A 333 7.13 -0.95 -32.76
N LEU A 334 7.44 0.32 -32.51
CA LEU A 334 7.31 1.39 -33.50
C LEU A 334 8.63 1.84 -34.10
N LEU A 335 9.80 1.51 -33.53
CA LEU A 335 11.08 2.00 -33.97
C LEU A 335 11.42 1.55 -35.44
N HIS A 336 11.07 0.33 -35.81
CA HIS A 336 11.28 -0.19 -37.20
C HIS A 336 10.27 0.36 -38.23
N ARG A 337 9.21 1.07 -37.75
CA ARG A 337 8.18 1.70 -38.59
C ARG A 337 8.46 3.16 -38.88
N ILE A 338 9.58 3.70 -38.35
CA ILE A 338 10.01 5.07 -38.58
C ILE A 338 10.69 5.15 -39.95
N ASN A 339 10.21 6.07 -40.79
CA ASN A 339 10.96 6.52 -41.94
C ASN A 339 11.87 7.68 -41.53
N TYR A 340 13.14 7.38 -41.30
CA TYR A 340 14.12 8.34 -40.78
C TYR A 340 14.46 9.47 -41.78
N GLU A 341 14.33 9.21 -43.09
CA GLU A 341 14.55 10.23 -44.12
C GLU A 341 13.39 11.22 -44.22
N ASN A 342 12.16 10.70 -44.25
CA ASN A 342 10.94 11.52 -44.36
C ASN A 342 10.43 12.02 -43.01
N LYS A 343 11.03 11.59 -41.90
CA LYS A 343 10.67 11.98 -40.53
C LYS A 343 9.23 11.65 -40.17
N THR A 344 8.76 10.48 -40.61
CA THR A 344 7.40 9.99 -40.39
C THR A 344 7.41 8.61 -39.72
N VAL A 345 6.29 8.22 -39.16
CA VAL A 345 6.07 6.86 -38.62
C VAL A 345 4.74 6.29 -39.10
N GLU A 346 4.75 5.02 -39.51
CA GLU A 346 3.53 4.30 -39.90
C GLU A 346 2.91 3.59 -38.68
N ILE A 347 1.63 3.87 -38.40
CA ILE A 347 0.84 3.23 -37.33
C ILE A 347 -0.53 2.88 -37.89
N ASP A 348 -0.91 1.60 -37.82
CA ASP A 348 -2.19 1.06 -38.28
C ASP A 348 -2.50 1.43 -39.76
N GLY A 349 -1.48 1.39 -40.61
CA GLY A 349 -1.55 1.69 -42.06
C GLY A 349 -1.70 3.16 -42.39
N LYS A 350 -1.50 4.07 -41.44
CA LYS A 350 -1.48 5.52 -41.62
C LYS A 350 -0.12 6.09 -41.28
N THR A 351 0.31 7.08 -42.06
CA THR A 351 1.59 7.78 -41.88
C THR A 351 1.35 9.08 -41.09
N TYR A 352 2.18 9.30 -40.04
CA TYR A 352 2.13 10.47 -39.17
C TYR A 352 3.47 11.19 -39.19
N ASP A 353 3.44 12.53 -39.22
CA ASP A 353 4.62 13.36 -39.07
C ASP A 353 5.10 13.34 -37.60
N MET A 354 6.42 13.30 -37.42
CA MET A 354 7.01 13.24 -36.08
C MET A 354 7.45 14.63 -35.58
N LEU A 355 7.15 14.92 -34.33
CA LEU A 355 7.52 16.17 -33.67
C LEU A 355 9.01 16.28 -33.33
N ASP A 356 9.64 15.15 -33.07
CA ASP A 356 11.07 15.03 -32.78
C ASP A 356 11.64 13.89 -33.61
N THR A 357 12.72 14.15 -34.31
CA THR A 357 13.30 13.26 -35.31
C THR A 357 14.81 13.06 -35.14
N SER A 358 15.34 13.48 -33.98
CA SER A 358 16.73 13.27 -33.61
C SER A 358 16.90 11.94 -32.90
N PHE A 359 17.48 10.95 -33.55
CA PHE A 359 17.70 9.60 -33.01
C PHE A 359 19.16 9.17 -33.18
N PRO A 360 20.12 9.84 -32.51
CA PRO A 360 21.54 9.61 -32.72
C PRO A 360 22.03 8.20 -32.37
N THR A 361 21.25 7.46 -31.60
CA THR A 361 21.62 6.12 -31.08
C THR A 361 20.80 4.98 -31.71
N ILE A 362 19.89 5.29 -32.65
CA ILE A 362 19.10 4.27 -33.35
C ILE A 362 19.76 3.93 -34.69
N ASP A 363 20.10 2.66 -34.90
CA ASP A 363 20.44 2.11 -36.17
C ASP A 363 19.15 1.69 -36.94
N PRO A 364 18.83 2.29 -38.09
CA PRO A 364 17.61 1.96 -38.83
C PRO A 364 17.52 0.49 -39.27
N GLU A 365 18.65 -0.22 -39.47
CA GLU A 365 18.68 -1.63 -39.83
C GLU A 365 18.43 -2.54 -38.61
N HIS A 366 18.87 -2.10 -37.44
CA HIS A 366 18.75 -2.82 -36.15
C HIS A 366 18.18 -1.93 -35.03
N PRO A 367 16.94 -1.40 -35.16
CA PRO A 367 16.44 -0.29 -34.34
C PRO A 367 16.24 -0.63 -32.88
N TYR A 368 16.26 -1.90 -32.49
CA TYR A 368 16.11 -2.36 -31.12
C TYR A 368 17.42 -2.74 -30.44
N ASP A 369 18.55 -2.71 -31.16
CA ASP A 369 19.85 -3.00 -30.57
C ASP A 369 20.35 -1.80 -29.76
N LEU A 370 20.87 -2.08 -28.57
CA LEU A 370 21.55 -1.06 -27.75
C LEU A 370 22.92 -0.77 -28.36
N THR A 371 23.34 0.51 -28.36
CA THR A 371 24.74 0.83 -28.64
C THR A 371 25.64 0.31 -27.50
N PRO A 372 26.95 0.16 -27.72
CA PRO A 372 27.87 -0.23 -26.65
C PRO A 372 27.80 0.69 -25.42
N GLU A 373 27.63 2.00 -25.66
CA GLU A 373 27.52 3.00 -24.60
C GLU A 373 26.19 2.87 -23.82
N GLU A 374 25.06 2.66 -24.52
CA GLU A 374 23.76 2.39 -23.89
C GLU A 374 23.82 1.12 -23.06
N GLN A 375 24.46 0.06 -23.57
CA GLN A 375 24.62 -1.20 -22.83
C GLN A 375 25.45 -1.01 -21.56
N GLU A 376 26.55 -0.24 -21.63
CA GLU A 376 27.39 0.06 -20.47
C GLU A 376 26.61 0.87 -19.40
N VAL A 377 25.86 1.90 -19.82
CA VAL A 377 24.98 2.66 -18.91
C VAL A 377 23.98 1.74 -18.21
N MET A 378 23.30 0.90 -18.99
CA MET A 378 22.30 -0.02 -18.43
C MET A 378 22.91 -1.08 -17.51
N ASN A 379 24.12 -1.56 -17.78
CA ASN A 379 24.83 -2.50 -16.92
C ASN A 379 25.19 -1.85 -15.56
N ARG A 380 25.64 -0.60 -15.56
CA ARG A 380 25.95 0.16 -14.34
C ARG A 380 24.69 0.42 -13.52
N LEU A 381 23.62 0.86 -14.17
CA LEU A 381 22.32 1.08 -13.53
C LEU A 381 21.77 -0.22 -12.94
N ARG A 382 21.80 -1.32 -13.70
CA ARG A 382 21.40 -2.64 -13.21
C ARG A 382 22.13 -3.04 -11.95
N THR A 383 23.46 -2.87 -11.96
CA THR A 383 24.29 -3.18 -10.77
C THR A 383 23.86 -2.34 -9.57
N SER A 384 23.62 -1.03 -9.77
CA SER A 384 23.17 -0.13 -8.69
C SER A 384 21.81 -0.52 -8.13
N PHE A 385 20.82 -0.87 -8.98
CA PHE A 385 19.49 -1.30 -8.54
C PHE A 385 19.53 -2.62 -7.77
N ILE A 386 20.30 -3.61 -8.24
CA ILE A 386 20.43 -4.92 -7.59
C ILE A 386 21.11 -4.82 -6.22
N HIS A 387 22.09 -3.92 -6.08
CA HIS A 387 22.87 -3.80 -4.85
C HIS A 387 22.42 -2.66 -3.92
N CYS A 388 21.35 -1.96 -4.24
CA CYS A 388 20.76 -0.97 -3.35
C CYS A 388 20.07 -1.66 -2.16
N GLU A 389 20.71 -1.70 -1.00
CA GLU A 389 20.22 -2.39 0.19
C GLU A 389 18.84 -1.89 0.63
N LYS A 390 18.61 -0.57 0.64
CA LYS A 390 17.32 0.02 1.01
C LYS A 390 16.21 -0.43 0.07
N LEU A 391 16.44 -0.42 -1.26
CA LEU A 391 15.46 -0.89 -2.24
C LEU A 391 15.20 -2.38 -2.09
N GLN A 392 16.23 -3.20 -1.90
CA GLN A 392 16.08 -4.64 -1.68
C GLN A 392 15.29 -4.95 -0.39
N ARG A 393 15.48 -4.17 0.67
CA ARG A 393 14.71 -4.29 1.91
C ARG A 393 13.24 -3.99 1.68
N HIS A 394 12.90 -2.91 0.97
CA HIS A 394 11.54 -2.54 0.61
C HIS A 394 10.86 -3.59 -0.28
N VAL A 395 11.56 -4.11 -1.27
CA VAL A 395 11.04 -5.17 -2.14
C VAL A 395 10.77 -6.47 -1.35
N ARG A 396 11.66 -6.85 -0.41
CA ARG A 396 11.40 -7.98 0.48
C ARG A 396 10.15 -7.76 1.34
N LEU A 397 9.90 -6.53 1.78
CA LEU A 397 8.70 -6.17 2.52
C LEU A 397 7.45 -6.34 1.64
N LEU A 398 7.48 -5.84 0.39
CA LEU A 398 6.42 -6.06 -0.60
C LEU A 398 6.15 -7.54 -0.86
N LEU A 399 7.19 -8.36 -0.99
CA LEU A 399 7.05 -9.81 -1.18
C LEU A 399 6.50 -10.52 0.06
N LYS A 400 6.89 -10.08 1.26
CA LYS A 400 6.48 -10.69 2.54
C LYS A 400 5.03 -10.34 2.89
N ARG A 401 4.61 -9.11 2.63
CA ARG A 401 3.29 -8.57 3.01
C ARG A 401 2.33 -8.48 1.85
N GLY A 402 2.80 -8.71 0.61
CA GLY A 402 2.05 -8.47 -0.61
C GLY A 402 1.60 -9.73 -1.34
N SER A 403 0.60 -9.52 -2.21
CA SER A 403 0.03 -10.49 -3.13
C SER A 403 -0.63 -9.79 -4.31
N MET A 404 -1.01 -10.54 -5.34
CA MET A 404 -1.78 -10.00 -6.48
C MET A 404 -3.24 -9.66 -6.08
N TYR A 405 -3.80 -10.43 -5.16
CA TYR A 405 -5.14 -10.21 -4.59
C TYR A 405 -5.20 -10.77 -3.17
N LYS A 406 -6.26 -10.42 -2.44
CA LYS A 406 -6.55 -11.00 -1.12
C LYS A 406 -8.05 -11.13 -0.91
N VAL A 407 -8.46 -12.22 -0.30
CA VAL A 407 -9.79 -12.37 0.28
C VAL A 407 -9.67 -12.25 1.78
N TYR A 408 -10.40 -11.30 2.38
CA TYR A 408 -10.32 -11.05 3.81
C TYR A 408 -11.64 -10.51 4.37
N ASN A 409 -12.21 -11.19 5.33
CA ASN A 409 -13.46 -10.82 6.02
C ASN A 409 -14.62 -10.46 5.08
N GLY A 410 -14.82 -11.25 4.01
CA GLY A 410 -15.86 -11.02 3.01
C GLY A 410 -15.49 -10.03 1.91
N ASN A 411 -14.30 -9.43 1.97
CA ASN A 411 -13.83 -8.49 0.96
C ASN A 411 -12.81 -9.14 0.02
N LEU A 412 -13.01 -8.96 -1.28
CA LEU A 412 -12.04 -9.28 -2.33
C LEU A 412 -11.25 -8.00 -2.66
N LEU A 413 -9.96 -8.05 -2.42
CA LEU A 413 -9.04 -6.94 -2.59
C LEU A 413 -8.12 -7.20 -3.77
N TYR A 414 -8.04 -6.28 -4.72
CA TYR A 414 -7.05 -6.26 -5.79
C TYR A 414 -6.88 -4.84 -6.32
N HIS A 415 -5.75 -4.56 -6.95
CA HIS A 415 -5.43 -3.20 -7.37
C HIS A 415 -6.24 -2.76 -8.60
N GLY A 416 -6.12 -3.44 -9.73
CA GLY A 416 -6.61 -2.99 -11.03
C GLY A 416 -7.94 -3.62 -11.46
N CYS A 417 -7.91 -4.68 -12.25
CA CYS A 417 -9.11 -5.30 -12.83
C CYS A 417 -9.00 -6.81 -12.95
N VAL A 418 -10.13 -7.50 -12.99
CA VAL A 418 -10.21 -8.86 -13.49
C VAL A 418 -10.44 -8.78 -15.01
N PRO A 419 -9.50 -9.21 -15.86
CA PRO A 419 -9.66 -9.09 -17.32
C PRO A 419 -10.90 -9.81 -17.83
N LEU A 420 -11.77 -9.08 -18.55
CA LEU A 420 -13.02 -9.58 -19.11
C LEU A 420 -13.07 -9.39 -20.64
N ASN A 421 -13.85 -10.26 -21.28
CA ASN A 421 -14.32 -10.05 -22.64
C ASN A 421 -15.52 -9.10 -22.65
N PRO A 422 -15.88 -8.50 -23.81
CA PRO A 422 -17.05 -7.60 -23.90
C PRO A 422 -18.40 -8.25 -23.50
N ASP A 423 -18.51 -9.56 -23.56
CA ASP A 423 -19.70 -10.33 -23.15
C ASP A 423 -19.74 -10.62 -21.62
N GLY A 424 -18.72 -10.18 -20.87
CA GLY A 424 -18.62 -10.38 -19.42
C GLY A 424 -17.96 -11.71 -18.99
N THR A 425 -17.58 -12.57 -19.93
CA THR A 425 -16.79 -13.78 -19.62
C THR A 425 -15.35 -13.42 -19.26
N PHE A 426 -14.69 -14.27 -18.44
CA PHE A 426 -13.29 -14.06 -18.07
C PHE A 426 -12.38 -14.20 -19.28
N LYS A 427 -11.56 -13.18 -19.51
CA LYS A 427 -10.56 -13.15 -20.59
C LYS A 427 -9.51 -14.22 -20.34
N LYS A 428 -9.26 -15.06 -21.35
CA LYS A 428 -8.16 -16.01 -21.32
C LYS A 428 -6.86 -15.33 -21.74
N VAL A 429 -5.82 -15.53 -20.95
CA VAL A 429 -4.48 -15.00 -21.17
C VAL A 429 -3.49 -16.15 -21.28
N ASN A 430 -2.66 -16.12 -22.31
CA ASN A 430 -1.57 -17.09 -22.47
C ASN A 430 -0.40 -16.73 -21.57
N VAL A 431 -0.02 -17.64 -20.69
CA VAL A 431 1.19 -17.51 -19.85
C VAL A 431 2.08 -18.71 -20.14
N TYR A 432 3.12 -18.48 -20.93
CA TYR A 432 4.12 -19.47 -21.34
C TYR A 432 3.51 -20.77 -21.88
N GLY A 433 2.60 -20.64 -22.86
CA GLY A 433 2.00 -21.74 -23.60
C GLY A 433 0.75 -22.36 -22.92
N ARG A 434 0.25 -21.79 -21.84
CA ARG A 434 -1.00 -22.21 -21.17
C ARG A 434 -1.94 -21.04 -20.98
N GLU A 435 -3.23 -21.30 -21.19
CA GLU A 435 -4.28 -20.30 -20.98
C GLU A 435 -4.79 -20.30 -19.53
N TYR A 436 -4.94 -19.10 -18.97
CA TYR A 436 -5.48 -18.87 -17.63
C TYR A 436 -6.50 -17.73 -17.67
N SER A 437 -7.48 -17.73 -16.78
CA SER A 437 -8.46 -16.66 -16.66
C SER A 437 -8.93 -16.52 -15.19
N GLY A 438 -9.59 -15.42 -14.85
CA GLY A 438 -10.15 -15.20 -13.53
C GLY A 438 -9.11 -15.37 -12.42
N LYS A 439 -9.47 -16.07 -11.35
CA LYS A 439 -8.59 -16.33 -10.20
C LYS A 439 -7.31 -17.09 -10.59
N ALA A 440 -7.42 -18.08 -11.49
CA ALA A 440 -6.26 -18.87 -11.90
C ALA A 440 -5.18 -18.03 -12.62
N LEU A 441 -5.60 -16.95 -13.31
CA LEU A 441 -4.65 -15.98 -13.89
C LEU A 441 -3.87 -15.25 -12.78
N TYR A 442 -4.55 -14.77 -11.75
CA TYR A 442 -3.89 -14.13 -10.60
C TYR A 442 -2.91 -15.08 -9.92
N ASP A 443 -3.33 -16.32 -9.66
CA ASP A 443 -2.51 -17.32 -8.97
C ASP A 443 -1.23 -17.65 -9.76
N VAL A 444 -1.31 -17.84 -11.08
CA VAL A 444 -0.15 -18.15 -11.91
C VAL A 444 0.80 -16.96 -12.03
N LEU A 445 0.28 -15.74 -12.22
CA LEU A 445 1.09 -14.53 -12.29
C LEU A 445 1.84 -14.30 -10.97
N GLU A 446 1.16 -14.42 -9.82
CA GLU A 446 1.81 -14.33 -8.51
C GLU A 446 2.91 -15.38 -8.33
N SER A 447 2.69 -16.61 -8.79
CA SER A 447 3.70 -17.66 -8.70
C SER A 447 4.99 -17.28 -9.45
N TYR A 448 4.88 -16.66 -10.62
CA TYR A 448 6.04 -16.18 -11.38
C TYR A 448 6.71 -14.96 -10.74
N VAL A 449 5.94 -14.04 -10.14
CA VAL A 449 6.51 -12.94 -9.33
C VAL A 449 7.41 -13.54 -8.23
N ARG A 450 6.92 -14.54 -7.50
CA ARG A 450 7.71 -15.18 -6.44
C ARG A 450 8.91 -15.96 -6.99
N LYS A 451 8.78 -16.63 -8.15
CA LYS A 451 9.90 -17.31 -8.81
C LYS A 451 11.01 -16.34 -9.23
N ALA A 452 10.68 -15.11 -9.65
CA ALA A 452 11.67 -14.09 -10.00
C ALA A 452 12.68 -13.82 -8.87
N PHE A 453 12.26 -14.00 -7.61
CA PHE A 453 13.07 -13.71 -6.42
C PHE A 453 13.59 -14.95 -5.70
N PHE A 454 12.83 -16.04 -5.72
CA PHE A 454 13.11 -17.19 -4.84
C PHE A 454 13.49 -18.48 -5.57
N SER A 455 13.32 -18.57 -6.90
CA SER A 455 13.74 -19.76 -7.65
C SER A 455 15.25 -19.92 -7.62
N LEU A 456 15.71 -21.16 -7.49
CA LEU A 456 17.12 -21.51 -7.67
C LEU A 456 17.50 -21.66 -9.15
N ASP A 457 16.53 -21.89 -10.03
CA ASP A 457 16.72 -21.97 -11.47
C ASP A 457 16.70 -20.56 -12.09
N GLU A 458 17.82 -20.18 -12.73
CA GLU A 458 17.97 -18.87 -13.37
C GLU A 458 16.98 -18.67 -14.53
N LYS A 459 16.65 -19.73 -15.29
CA LYS A 459 15.66 -19.64 -16.37
C LYS A 459 14.25 -19.32 -15.83
N GLU A 460 13.88 -19.90 -14.70
CA GLU A 460 12.60 -19.58 -14.05
C GLU A 460 12.64 -18.18 -13.43
N ARG A 461 13.76 -17.71 -12.91
CA ARG A 461 13.92 -16.32 -12.45
C ARG A 461 13.79 -15.34 -13.61
N GLU A 462 14.42 -15.64 -14.75
CA GLU A 462 14.33 -14.81 -15.95
C GLU A 462 12.90 -14.71 -16.47
N LYS A 463 12.19 -15.84 -16.63
CA LYS A 463 10.76 -15.86 -16.95
C LYS A 463 9.94 -15.05 -15.96
N GLY A 464 10.23 -15.19 -14.67
CA GLY A 464 9.59 -14.40 -13.63
C GLY A 464 9.78 -12.90 -13.83
N ARG A 465 11.00 -12.44 -14.11
CA ARG A 465 11.31 -11.03 -14.40
C ARG A 465 10.60 -10.53 -15.67
N ASP A 466 10.55 -11.34 -16.71
CA ASP A 466 9.92 -10.94 -17.98
C ASP A 466 8.39 -10.88 -17.85
N ILE A 467 7.75 -11.83 -17.14
CA ILE A 467 6.31 -11.77 -16.88
C ILE A 467 5.92 -10.61 -15.94
N MET A 468 6.80 -10.19 -15.03
CA MET A 468 6.56 -9.00 -14.21
C MET A 468 6.54 -7.72 -15.05
N TRP A 469 7.35 -7.62 -16.11
CA TRP A 469 7.24 -6.55 -17.09
C TRP A 469 5.89 -6.61 -17.83
N TYR A 470 5.43 -7.81 -18.22
CA TYR A 470 4.07 -8.00 -18.77
C TYR A 470 3.00 -7.49 -17.80
N ILE A 471 3.06 -7.91 -16.52
CA ILE A 471 2.11 -7.49 -15.49
C ILE A 471 2.08 -5.95 -15.34
N TRP A 472 3.23 -5.28 -15.45
CA TRP A 472 3.33 -3.83 -15.39
C TRP A 472 2.54 -3.11 -16.47
N THR A 473 2.49 -3.61 -17.72
CA THR A 473 2.15 -2.78 -18.89
C THR A 473 1.28 -3.45 -19.95
N ALA A 474 0.94 -4.73 -19.81
CA ALA A 474 0.20 -5.44 -20.84
C ALA A 474 -1.31 -5.17 -20.83
N PRO A 475 -1.98 -5.24 -21.99
CA PRO A 475 -3.41 -4.96 -22.11
C PRO A 475 -4.30 -5.85 -21.23
N ASP A 476 -3.96 -7.13 -21.17
CA ASP A 476 -4.73 -8.13 -20.42
C ASP A 476 -4.12 -8.43 -19.03
N SER A 477 -3.25 -7.50 -18.55
CA SER A 477 -2.74 -7.57 -17.18
C SER A 477 -3.80 -7.17 -16.16
N PRO A 478 -3.95 -7.95 -15.08
CA PRO A 478 -4.84 -7.59 -13.97
C PRO A 478 -4.47 -6.26 -13.28
N LEU A 479 -3.22 -5.82 -13.39
CA LEU A 479 -2.76 -4.59 -12.74
C LEU A 479 -2.82 -3.35 -13.64
N TYR A 480 -2.89 -3.52 -14.97
CA TYR A 480 -2.86 -2.40 -15.91
C TYR A 480 -4.19 -2.21 -16.66
N GLY A 481 -4.68 -3.25 -17.37
CA GLY A 481 -5.99 -3.28 -17.99
C GLY A 481 -6.28 -2.18 -19.02
N ARG A 482 -5.29 -1.78 -19.84
CA ARG A 482 -5.43 -0.80 -20.93
C ARG A 482 -4.80 -1.33 -22.21
N SER A 483 -5.41 -1.01 -23.36
CA SER A 483 -5.01 -1.53 -24.68
C SER A 483 -3.54 -1.34 -25.04
N LYS A 484 -2.94 -0.25 -24.60
CA LYS A 484 -1.51 0.09 -24.78
C LYS A 484 -1.06 1.12 -23.77
N MET A 485 0.24 1.31 -23.67
CA MET A 485 0.84 2.45 -23.00
C MET A 485 1.40 3.40 -24.08
N ALA A 486 0.64 4.42 -24.45
CA ALA A 486 0.91 5.34 -25.56
C ALA A 486 2.07 6.31 -25.25
N THR A 487 3.23 5.78 -24.83
CA THR A 487 4.39 6.60 -24.44
C THR A 487 5.11 7.16 -25.64
N PHE A 488 5.33 6.35 -26.70
CA PHE A 488 5.95 6.78 -27.94
C PHE A 488 5.12 7.88 -28.60
N GLU A 489 3.83 7.62 -28.75
CA GLU A 489 2.91 8.55 -29.41
C GLU A 489 2.86 9.91 -28.72
N ARG A 490 2.89 9.92 -27.37
CA ARG A 490 2.87 11.17 -26.58
C ARG A 490 4.13 12.01 -26.73
N TYR A 491 5.26 11.40 -27.03
CA TYR A 491 6.51 12.15 -27.29
C TYR A 491 6.65 12.60 -28.73
N PHE A 492 6.20 11.79 -29.68
CA PHE A 492 6.58 11.96 -31.06
C PHE A 492 5.44 12.38 -31.99
N LEU A 493 4.17 12.28 -31.58
CA LEU A 493 3.02 12.62 -32.42
C LEU A 493 2.22 13.79 -31.89
N ALA A 494 1.82 14.69 -32.81
CA ALA A 494 0.95 15.82 -32.47
C ALA A 494 -0.52 15.39 -32.34
N ASP A 495 -0.93 14.33 -33.05
CA ASP A 495 -2.31 13.85 -33.05
C ASP A 495 -2.69 13.21 -31.69
N LYS A 496 -3.51 13.94 -30.93
CA LYS A 496 -3.96 13.50 -29.62
C LYS A 496 -4.85 12.25 -29.66
N SER A 497 -5.44 11.91 -30.79
CA SER A 497 -6.22 10.67 -30.93
C SER A 497 -5.36 9.44 -30.74
N MET A 498 -4.08 9.52 -31.14
CA MET A 498 -3.08 8.46 -30.98
C MET A 498 -2.64 8.26 -29.52
N HIS A 499 -2.90 9.24 -28.64
CA HIS A 499 -2.61 9.17 -27.20
C HIS A 499 -3.68 8.42 -26.40
N HIS A 500 -4.76 7.99 -27.05
CA HIS A 500 -5.87 7.30 -26.39
C HIS A 500 -5.46 5.85 -26.02
N GLU A 501 -5.81 5.45 -24.82
CA GLU A 501 -5.61 4.11 -24.25
C GLU A 501 -6.97 3.56 -23.85
N SER A 502 -7.53 2.64 -24.63
CA SER A 502 -8.82 2.01 -24.33
C SER A 502 -8.70 1.15 -23.07
N LYS A 503 -9.71 1.20 -22.22
CA LYS A 503 -9.78 0.38 -20.99
C LYS A 503 -10.26 -1.04 -21.32
N ASN A 504 -9.87 -2.03 -20.51
CA ASN A 504 -10.41 -3.38 -20.56
C ASN A 504 -11.94 -3.39 -20.38
N ALA A 505 -12.63 -4.39 -20.92
CA ALA A 505 -14.08 -4.53 -20.82
C ALA A 505 -14.59 -4.51 -19.36
N TYR A 506 -13.76 -4.94 -18.39
CA TYR A 506 -14.04 -4.82 -16.95
C TYR A 506 -14.56 -3.41 -16.58
N TYR A 507 -13.88 -2.34 -17.00
CA TYR A 507 -14.24 -0.96 -16.67
C TYR A 507 -15.53 -0.43 -17.33
N HIS A 508 -16.10 -1.19 -18.26
CA HIS A 508 -17.40 -0.91 -18.88
C HIS A 508 -18.52 -1.77 -18.31
N LEU A 509 -18.16 -2.87 -17.63
CA LEU A 509 -19.08 -3.85 -17.10
C LEU A 509 -19.18 -3.81 -15.56
N PHE A 510 -18.26 -3.15 -14.90
CA PHE A 510 -18.16 -3.17 -13.42
C PHE A 510 -19.34 -2.46 -12.71
N ASP A 511 -20.16 -1.67 -13.43
CA ASP A 511 -21.42 -1.11 -12.91
C ASP A 511 -22.57 -2.14 -12.90
N LYS A 512 -22.39 -3.31 -13.51
CA LYS A 512 -23.39 -4.37 -13.56
C LYS A 512 -23.24 -5.31 -12.36
N GLU A 513 -24.30 -5.47 -11.59
CA GLU A 513 -24.31 -6.34 -10.40
C GLU A 513 -23.95 -7.79 -10.71
N GLU A 514 -24.44 -8.32 -11.84
CA GLU A 514 -24.10 -9.66 -12.32
C GLU A 514 -22.59 -9.85 -12.53
N THR A 515 -21.91 -8.83 -13.04
CA THR A 515 -20.44 -8.87 -13.23
C THR A 515 -19.72 -8.94 -11.89
N ALA A 516 -20.14 -8.14 -10.90
CA ALA A 516 -19.59 -8.18 -9.56
C ALA A 516 -19.82 -9.53 -8.89
N ASP A 517 -21.01 -10.10 -9.00
CA ASP A 517 -21.35 -11.42 -8.45
C ASP A 517 -20.54 -12.54 -9.09
N ASN A 518 -20.35 -12.52 -10.40
CA ASN A 518 -19.54 -13.51 -11.12
C ASN A 518 -18.05 -13.44 -10.66
N ILE A 519 -17.51 -12.25 -10.48
CA ILE A 519 -16.15 -12.08 -9.98
C ILE A 519 -16.04 -12.56 -8.53
N LEU A 520 -16.93 -12.15 -7.65
CA LEU A 520 -16.94 -12.59 -6.25
C LEU A 520 -17.00 -14.12 -6.15
N LYS A 521 -17.90 -14.75 -6.92
CA LYS A 521 -18.04 -16.20 -6.97
C LYS A 521 -16.79 -16.91 -7.47
N GLU A 522 -16.11 -16.37 -8.48
CA GLU A 522 -14.83 -16.89 -9.02
C GLU A 522 -13.74 -16.94 -7.93
N PHE A 523 -13.71 -15.94 -7.04
CA PHE A 523 -12.79 -15.89 -5.92
C PHE A 523 -13.32 -16.56 -4.64
N GLY A 524 -14.43 -17.29 -4.72
CA GLY A 524 -14.98 -18.08 -3.62
C GLY A 524 -15.82 -17.31 -2.61
N LEU A 525 -16.29 -16.12 -2.97
CA LEU A 525 -17.15 -15.28 -2.14
C LEU A 525 -18.60 -15.34 -2.62
N THR A 526 -19.53 -15.59 -1.68
CA THR A 526 -20.97 -15.61 -1.92
C THR A 526 -21.72 -15.05 -0.71
N GLY A 527 -22.87 -14.45 -0.93
CA GLY A 527 -23.72 -13.88 0.12
C GLY A 527 -23.91 -12.38 -0.01
N ASP A 528 -24.67 -11.80 0.93
CA ASP A 528 -25.11 -10.39 0.85
C ASP A 528 -24.03 -9.39 1.30
N PHE A 529 -23.11 -9.83 2.17
CA PHE A 529 -22.08 -8.98 2.78
C PHE A 529 -20.69 -9.31 2.25
N VAL A 530 -20.58 -9.30 0.92
CA VAL A 530 -19.32 -9.53 0.22
C VAL A 530 -19.06 -8.39 -0.75
N HIS A 531 -17.84 -7.90 -0.78
CA HIS A 531 -17.49 -6.71 -1.55
C HIS A 531 -16.22 -6.91 -2.36
N ILE A 532 -16.14 -6.23 -3.49
CA ILE A 532 -14.92 -5.98 -4.23
C ILE A 532 -14.43 -4.58 -3.84
N ILE A 533 -13.17 -4.48 -3.45
CA ILE A 533 -12.54 -3.19 -3.15
C ILE A 533 -11.32 -3.08 -4.06
N ASN A 534 -11.26 -2.05 -4.89
CA ASN A 534 -10.14 -1.82 -5.80
C ASN A 534 -9.79 -0.35 -6.01
N GLY A 535 -8.61 -0.09 -6.65
CA GLY A 535 -8.06 1.21 -6.94
C GLY A 535 -7.77 1.43 -8.43
N HIS A 536 -6.58 1.95 -8.76
CA HIS A 536 -5.97 2.09 -10.09
C HIS A 536 -6.62 3.13 -11.03
N VAL A 537 -7.93 3.25 -11.05
CA VAL A 537 -8.63 4.23 -11.88
C VAL A 537 -9.27 5.27 -10.97
N PRO A 538 -8.77 6.51 -11.00
CA PRO A 538 -9.31 7.56 -10.16
C PRO A 538 -10.81 7.78 -10.39
N VAL A 539 -11.57 7.89 -9.31
CA VAL A 539 -13.00 8.22 -9.37
C VAL A 539 -13.16 9.66 -9.84
N GLU A 540 -13.84 9.88 -10.96
CA GLU A 540 -14.07 11.21 -11.53
C GLU A 540 -15.26 11.91 -10.80
N ARG A 541 -15.08 12.16 -9.48
CA ARG A 541 -16.13 12.75 -8.62
C ARG A 541 -16.64 14.09 -9.12
N ILE A 542 -15.76 14.93 -9.67
CA ILE A 542 -16.16 16.22 -10.26
C ILE A 542 -17.16 16.01 -11.42
N ALA A 543 -17.02 14.90 -12.16
CA ALA A 543 -17.97 14.50 -13.21
C ALA A 543 -19.20 13.76 -12.66
N GLY A 544 -19.34 13.62 -11.34
CA GLY A 544 -20.49 12.98 -10.69
C GLY A 544 -20.38 11.45 -10.55
N GLU A 545 -19.18 10.87 -10.73
CA GLU A 545 -19.00 9.44 -10.53
C GLU A 545 -19.11 9.06 -9.05
N ASN A 546 -19.94 8.03 -8.77
CA ASN A 546 -20.08 7.45 -7.43
C ASN A 546 -19.02 6.33 -7.23
N PRO A 547 -18.19 6.39 -6.17
CA PRO A 547 -17.23 5.33 -5.84
C PRO A 547 -17.89 4.03 -5.41
N VAL A 548 -19.11 4.05 -4.90
CA VAL A 548 -19.89 2.89 -4.48
C VAL A 548 -20.80 2.45 -5.61
N LYS A 549 -20.57 1.24 -6.11
CA LYS A 549 -21.28 0.69 -7.28
C LYS A 549 -21.96 -0.64 -6.94
N CYS A 550 -22.87 -1.09 -7.79
CA CYS A 550 -23.56 -2.39 -7.65
C CYS A 550 -24.18 -2.59 -6.26
N ASN A 551 -24.91 -1.58 -5.76
CA ASN A 551 -25.54 -1.63 -4.43
C ASN A 551 -24.54 -1.95 -3.30
N GLY A 552 -23.30 -1.43 -3.38
CA GLY A 552 -22.25 -1.65 -2.40
C GLY A 552 -21.34 -2.85 -2.67
N LYS A 553 -21.63 -3.70 -3.66
CA LYS A 553 -20.79 -4.88 -3.99
C LYS A 553 -19.42 -4.51 -4.57
N LEU A 554 -19.29 -3.32 -5.20
CA LEU A 554 -18.02 -2.81 -5.70
C LEU A 554 -17.76 -1.41 -5.13
N ILE A 555 -16.58 -1.22 -4.55
CA ILE A 555 -16.15 0.03 -3.94
C ILE A 555 -14.81 0.43 -4.55
N LEU A 556 -14.79 1.58 -5.23
CA LEU A 556 -13.59 2.18 -5.80
C LEU A 556 -12.98 3.14 -4.79
N ILE A 557 -11.71 2.94 -4.42
CA ILE A 557 -11.06 3.78 -3.40
C ILE A 557 -9.87 4.58 -3.93
N ASP A 558 -9.65 4.63 -5.26
CA ASP A 558 -8.71 5.58 -5.85
C ASP A 558 -9.32 6.99 -5.85
N GLY A 559 -9.02 7.74 -4.80
CA GLY A 559 -9.42 9.14 -4.63
C GLY A 559 -8.37 10.13 -5.13
N GLY A 560 -7.22 9.65 -5.67
CA GLY A 560 -6.17 10.49 -6.18
C GLY A 560 -5.38 11.22 -5.08
N PHE A 561 -4.69 10.49 -4.19
CA PHE A 561 -3.70 11.07 -3.27
C PHE A 561 -2.68 11.93 -4.02
N SER A 562 -2.26 11.48 -5.21
CA SER A 562 -1.37 12.25 -6.07
C SER A 562 -2.01 13.57 -6.52
N LYS A 563 -1.26 14.66 -6.37
CA LYS A 563 -1.67 16.03 -6.81
C LYS A 563 -2.12 16.07 -8.27
N THR A 564 -1.56 15.21 -9.13
CA THR A 564 -1.89 15.10 -10.55
C THR A 564 -3.37 14.80 -10.83
N TYR A 565 -4.04 14.07 -9.93
CA TYR A 565 -5.44 13.66 -10.12
C TYR A 565 -6.45 14.57 -9.45
N ARG A 566 -6.06 15.47 -8.56
CA ARG A 566 -6.97 16.37 -7.83
C ARG A 566 -7.88 17.21 -8.73
N ARG A 567 -7.43 17.49 -9.97
CA ARG A 567 -8.27 18.20 -10.96
C ARG A 567 -9.48 17.38 -11.44
N LYS A 568 -9.42 16.05 -11.33
CA LYS A 568 -10.51 15.13 -11.74
C LYS A 568 -11.30 14.65 -10.54
N THR A 569 -10.63 14.32 -9.45
CA THR A 569 -11.26 13.77 -8.25
C THR A 569 -11.88 14.84 -7.36
N GLY A 570 -11.29 16.03 -7.30
CA GLY A 570 -11.71 17.12 -6.40
C GLY A 570 -11.38 16.87 -4.93
N ILE A 571 -10.73 15.76 -4.61
CA ILE A 571 -10.36 15.32 -3.24
C ILE A 571 -8.88 14.95 -3.18
N ALA A 572 -8.40 14.70 -1.97
CA ALA A 572 -7.01 14.27 -1.70
C ALA A 572 -6.89 12.79 -1.31
N GLY A 573 -7.88 11.98 -1.66
CA GLY A 573 -7.88 10.53 -1.42
C GLY A 573 -9.15 10.03 -0.75
N TYR A 574 -9.36 8.72 -0.84
CA TYR A 574 -10.35 7.98 -0.07
C TYR A 574 -9.69 7.13 0.99
N THR A 575 -10.38 6.93 2.10
CA THR A 575 -10.15 5.83 3.04
C THR A 575 -11.45 5.08 3.24
N LEU A 576 -11.45 3.78 3.05
CA LEU A 576 -12.55 2.92 3.46
C LEU A 576 -12.23 2.34 4.84
N THR A 577 -13.18 2.36 5.74
CA THR A 577 -13.05 1.81 7.10
C THR A 577 -14.06 0.71 7.30
N TYR A 578 -13.62 -0.48 7.74
CA TYR A 578 -14.47 -1.61 8.11
C TYR A 578 -14.35 -1.89 9.60
N ASN A 579 -15.37 -1.55 10.35
CA ASN A 579 -15.42 -1.77 11.79
C ASN A 579 -16.52 -2.77 12.17
N SER A 580 -16.87 -2.86 13.45
CA SER A 580 -17.90 -3.79 13.93
C SER A 580 -19.34 -3.41 13.58
N TYR A 581 -19.57 -2.26 12.96
CA TYR A 581 -20.88 -1.79 12.51
C TYR A 581 -21.03 -1.80 10.97
N GLY A 582 -19.97 -2.08 10.22
CA GLY A 582 -20.00 -2.13 8.76
C GLY A 582 -18.91 -1.28 8.12
N LEU A 583 -19.17 -0.86 6.86
CA LEU A 583 -18.26 -0.12 5.99
C LEU A 583 -18.61 1.36 5.92
N THR A 584 -17.61 2.21 6.04
CA THR A 584 -17.72 3.67 5.90
C THR A 584 -16.64 4.19 4.98
N LEU A 585 -17.02 4.94 3.94
CA LEU A 585 -16.08 5.60 3.03
C LEU A 585 -15.87 7.05 3.49
N SER A 586 -14.60 7.46 3.61
CA SER A 586 -14.19 8.82 3.95
C SER A 586 -13.50 9.46 2.76
N ALA A 587 -14.03 10.56 2.24
CA ALA A 587 -13.41 11.40 1.22
C ALA A 587 -12.65 12.55 1.91
N HIS A 588 -11.36 12.67 1.65
CA HIS A 588 -10.49 13.67 2.26
C HIS A 588 -10.37 14.89 1.36
N GLU A 589 -10.59 16.09 1.92
CA GLU A 589 -10.33 17.33 1.20
C GLU A 589 -8.83 17.59 1.04
N PRO A 590 -8.41 18.32 -0.01
CA PRO A 590 -7.04 18.76 -0.16
C PRO A 590 -6.58 19.59 1.05
N PHE A 591 -5.44 19.21 1.62
CA PHE A 591 -4.89 19.83 2.81
C PHE A 591 -3.41 20.17 2.58
N ASP A 592 -2.97 21.31 3.10
CA ASP A 592 -1.55 21.69 3.07
C ASP A 592 -0.82 21.21 4.35
N TRP A 593 0.08 20.28 4.15
CA TRP A 593 0.84 19.57 5.18
C TRP A 593 2.06 20.38 5.66
N SER A 594 1.91 21.69 5.86
CA SER A 594 2.99 22.53 6.36
C SER A 594 3.21 22.36 7.88
N ASN A 595 4.38 22.81 8.37
CA ASN A 595 4.60 22.88 9.82
C ASN A 595 3.65 23.88 10.50
N GLU A 596 3.09 24.82 9.74
CA GLU A 596 2.09 25.78 10.17
C GLU A 596 0.77 25.08 10.52
N ALA A 597 0.41 24.04 9.80
CA ALA A 597 -0.80 23.26 10.10
C ALA A 597 -0.81 22.66 11.52
N VAL A 598 0.36 22.23 12.03
CA VAL A 598 0.48 21.74 13.41
C VAL A 598 0.38 22.88 14.42
N ARG A 599 1.00 24.04 14.10
CA ARG A 599 0.93 25.24 14.97
C ARG A 599 -0.50 25.76 15.06
N ASP A 600 -1.18 25.81 13.93
CA ASP A 600 -2.53 26.38 13.82
C ASP A 600 -3.62 25.32 14.09
N GLU A 601 -3.22 24.12 14.55
CA GLU A 601 -4.10 22.99 14.92
C GLU A 601 -5.10 22.59 13.82
N LEU A 602 -4.66 22.68 12.55
CA LEU A 602 -5.49 22.33 11.41
C LEU A 602 -5.53 20.80 11.20
N ASP A 603 -6.69 20.30 10.82
CA ASP A 603 -6.89 18.88 10.47
C ASP A 603 -7.55 18.78 9.09
N ILE A 604 -7.40 17.61 8.47
CA ILE A 604 -8.04 17.34 7.19
C ILE A 604 -9.56 17.24 7.36
N VAL A 605 -10.31 17.95 6.53
CA VAL A 605 -11.77 17.80 6.48
C VAL A 605 -12.07 16.52 5.69
N SER A 606 -12.90 15.67 6.28
CA SER A 606 -13.30 14.39 5.67
C SER A 606 -14.82 14.25 5.67
N HIS A 607 -15.37 13.94 4.50
CA HIS A 607 -16.80 13.64 4.35
C HIS A 607 -17.00 12.14 4.42
N GLN A 608 -17.81 11.68 5.37
CA GLN A 608 -18.07 10.27 5.61
C GLN A 608 -19.43 9.84 5.06
N GLU A 609 -19.44 8.71 4.37
CA GLU A 609 -20.63 8.06 3.83
C GLU A 609 -20.66 6.60 4.29
N ALA A 610 -21.77 6.15 4.87
CA ALA A 610 -21.98 4.76 5.21
C ALA A 610 -22.24 3.95 3.93
N VAL A 611 -21.37 2.97 3.63
CA VAL A 611 -21.55 2.05 2.50
C VAL A 611 -22.38 0.85 2.92
N GLU A 612 -22.11 0.34 4.12
CA GLU A 612 -22.85 -0.77 4.74
C GLU A 612 -23.03 -0.47 6.23
N TYR A 613 -24.20 -0.70 6.75
CA TYR A 613 -24.48 -0.66 8.18
C TYR A 613 -25.16 -1.95 8.61
N ARG A 614 -24.74 -2.50 9.75
CA ARG A 614 -25.31 -3.70 10.34
C ARG A 614 -25.96 -3.40 11.68
N ASP A 615 -27.22 -3.77 11.83
CA ASP A 615 -27.98 -3.64 13.08
C ASP A 615 -27.34 -4.46 14.21
N LYS A 616 -26.83 -5.63 13.85
CA LYS A 616 -26.10 -6.50 14.77
C LYS A 616 -24.60 -6.30 14.61
N ARG A 617 -23.95 -5.98 15.73
CA ARG A 617 -22.50 -5.77 15.79
C ARG A 617 -21.71 -7.00 15.35
N ILE A 618 -20.74 -6.83 14.47
CA ILE A 618 -19.83 -7.90 14.03
C ILE A 618 -18.86 -8.20 15.17
N LEU A 619 -18.71 -9.47 15.52
CA LEU A 619 -17.77 -9.94 16.53
C LEU A 619 -16.51 -10.53 15.87
N VAL A 620 -15.47 -10.75 16.67
CA VAL A 620 -14.27 -11.46 16.22
C VAL A 620 -14.62 -12.85 15.66
N GLY A 621 -15.59 -13.55 16.29
CA GLY A 621 -16.06 -14.86 15.82
C GLY A 621 -16.60 -14.88 14.39
N ASP A 622 -17.12 -13.75 13.91
CA ASP A 622 -17.65 -13.64 12.54
C ASP A 622 -16.53 -13.41 11.48
N THR A 623 -15.29 -13.15 11.93
CA THR A 623 -14.15 -12.83 11.07
C THR A 623 -13.34 -14.07 10.66
N ASP A 624 -12.49 -13.94 9.65
CA ASP A 624 -11.58 -15.03 9.24
C ASP A 624 -10.54 -15.37 10.33
N VAL A 625 -10.18 -14.40 11.17
CA VAL A 625 -9.35 -14.66 12.37
C VAL A 625 -10.14 -15.49 13.37
N GLY A 626 -11.41 -15.15 13.62
CA GLY A 626 -12.28 -15.91 14.50
C GLY A 626 -12.51 -17.33 14.03
N LYS A 627 -12.74 -17.55 12.74
CA LYS A 627 -12.85 -18.90 12.16
C LYS A 627 -11.59 -19.75 12.42
N ARG A 628 -10.39 -19.16 12.28
CA ARG A 628 -9.13 -19.84 12.63
C ARG A 628 -9.02 -20.14 14.13
N MET A 629 -9.48 -19.23 14.98
CA MET A 629 -9.55 -19.45 16.44
C MET A 629 -10.48 -20.61 16.79
N MET A 630 -11.64 -20.71 16.15
CA MET A 630 -12.58 -21.82 16.35
C MET A 630 -11.96 -23.17 15.96
N ILE A 631 -11.24 -23.23 14.82
CA ILE A 631 -10.49 -24.43 14.43
C ILE A 631 -9.44 -24.77 15.51
N ARG A 632 -8.70 -23.78 16.00
CA ARG A 632 -7.70 -23.99 17.06
C ARG A 632 -8.30 -24.48 18.36
N ILE A 633 -9.46 -23.97 18.75
CA ILE A 633 -10.22 -24.45 19.92
C ILE A 633 -10.55 -25.94 19.78
N GLU A 634 -11.05 -26.36 18.60
CA GLU A 634 -11.39 -27.76 18.37
C GLU A 634 -10.14 -28.68 18.35
N GLU A 635 -9.02 -28.20 17.84
CA GLU A 635 -7.74 -28.91 17.91
C GLU A 635 -7.26 -29.10 19.34
N LEU A 636 -7.34 -28.03 20.17
CA LEU A 636 -6.96 -28.08 21.58
C LEU A 636 -7.90 -28.99 22.42
N LYS A 637 -9.19 -29.02 22.12
CA LYS A 637 -10.13 -29.97 22.76
C LYS A 637 -9.73 -31.42 22.46
N LYS A 638 -9.35 -31.71 21.20
CA LYS A 638 -8.86 -33.03 20.81
C LYS A 638 -7.54 -33.38 21.48
N LEU A 639 -6.65 -32.40 21.68
CA LEU A 639 -5.41 -32.61 22.44
C LEU A 639 -5.70 -32.97 23.91
N ILE A 640 -6.64 -32.24 24.55
CA ILE A 640 -7.07 -32.55 25.92
C ILE A 640 -7.63 -33.97 26.01
N GLN A 641 -8.43 -34.38 25.02
CA GLN A 641 -8.95 -35.75 24.95
C GLN A 641 -7.83 -36.76 24.85
N ALA A 642 -6.80 -36.52 23.99
CA ALA A 642 -5.64 -37.41 23.86
C ALA A 642 -4.83 -37.54 25.16
N TYR A 643 -4.72 -36.48 25.97
CA TYR A 643 -4.15 -36.55 27.32
C TYR A 643 -5.02 -37.42 28.25
N GLN A 644 -6.34 -37.24 28.25
CA GLN A 644 -7.28 -37.97 29.08
C GLN A 644 -7.35 -39.46 28.75
N ASP A 645 -7.24 -39.79 27.46
CA ASP A 645 -7.24 -41.17 26.95
C ASP A 645 -5.88 -41.88 27.11
N GLY A 646 -4.84 -41.15 27.58
CA GLY A 646 -3.48 -41.65 27.74
C GLY A 646 -2.74 -41.88 26.42
N GLU A 647 -3.23 -41.37 25.29
CA GLU A 647 -2.55 -41.43 23.99
C GLU A 647 -1.26 -40.58 24.01
N ILE A 648 -1.25 -39.49 24.79
CA ILE A 648 -0.12 -38.57 25.01
C ILE A 648 0.00 -38.31 26.51
N ALA A 649 1.24 -38.30 27.01
CA ALA A 649 1.50 -37.95 28.41
C ALA A 649 1.64 -36.42 28.58
N GLU A 650 1.08 -35.87 29.65
CA GLU A 650 1.39 -34.50 30.07
C GLU A 650 2.89 -34.38 30.39
N ARG A 651 3.45 -33.22 30.07
CA ARG A 651 4.88 -32.91 30.32
C ARG A 651 4.99 -31.77 31.33
N ASP A 652 5.96 -31.85 32.24
CA ASP A 652 6.26 -30.75 33.13
C ASP A 652 6.68 -29.52 32.32
N ALA A 653 6.13 -28.35 32.62
CA ALA A 653 6.46 -27.09 31.95
C ALA A 653 7.95 -26.70 32.11
N SER A 654 8.66 -27.31 33.06
CA SER A 654 10.10 -27.14 33.27
C SER A 654 11.00 -27.98 32.35
N SER A 655 10.42 -28.93 31.62
CA SER A 655 11.16 -29.84 30.72
C SER A 655 11.17 -29.39 29.25
N ALA A 656 10.60 -28.24 28.93
CA ALA A 656 10.65 -27.64 27.61
C ALA A 656 12.12 -27.22 27.30
N TYR A 657 12.78 -28.08 26.58
CA TYR A 657 14.08 -27.94 25.89
C TYR A 657 14.97 -26.75 26.29
N LYS A 658 15.97 -27.05 27.12
CA LYS A 658 17.30 -26.43 27.02
C LYS A 658 18.05 -27.13 25.90
N TRP A 659 18.07 -26.53 24.72
CA TRP A 659 19.07 -26.79 23.69
C TRP A 659 20.21 -25.81 23.83
#